data_40a9d222a487502a6352f77334ae04d4
#
_entry.id   40a9d222a487502a6352f77334ae04d4
#
_cell.length_a   1.000
_cell.length_b   1.000
_cell.length_c   1.000
_cell.angle_alpha   90.00
_cell.angle_beta   90.00
_cell.angle_gamma   90.00
#
_symmetry.space_group_name_H-M   'P 1'
#
loop_
_entity.id
_entity.type
_entity.pdbx_description
1 polymer ?
#
loop_
_entity_poly.entity_id
_entity_poly.type
_entity_poly.pdbx_seq_one_letter_code
_entity_poly.pdbx_strand_id
1 'polypeptide(L)'
;MNYLESRLHLLTTLCQEKAKKQPEATVRYLDAVQALNHSAEAPFCQCVRDFHLSPFEADVLFFALAPTLDAGFRQKIADIHRNFALTQTDVGLALDLFSRDFEAKVQNRRAFLPNGTLLSQHLCELVPKLGAESQLQDMTIVLPSRMVSHLLGLEAEMNLDGFSRLYWPKTTVEQVLMPERQKQQIMSVVAHYETCLELKKSWGFEEIGAGGRNVILLFSGPSGTGKTLMSQAIAHTLKRPLLLVDAHELQARRSLEDNLDVLMREARLQRAVLLFDDCELIFGNRTQGNRDLPLLLAALDAYEGLVILTTNIPTAIDPALDRRVTLQIDFDILPTKLREQIWRLHLPRQLKLHEDVDLPLLAEKYEFAGGTIRNSVLVAMNKALAAAPENNGELTVTMQMLEDAAKTQIRNKIKKLADKTLTTLSLEDLVLPKKVKEQIRSLIASVRNRRTIFEEWGFGEKITKGRGICALFRGDSGTGKTLSAEIIANELGMTLYRVRIPAIISKYVGETEKNLEKCFREAAASGALLLFDEADSIFSKRTEVKDSNDRYANMEVNLLLQEVERFEGVVILTTNLDAAIDDAFERRLNHKIDFPFPEARYRARIWKRLLPANAPLANDIDFEILGKDLELSGGCIKNSVIRAAYRAAERKIPIDMDLLEAAGIQEYREMGKLVPTRANPWD
;
A
#
# COMPACT_ATOMS: atom_id res chain seq x y z
N MET A 1 40.67 20.12 0.86
CA MET A 1 41.58 20.40 2.01
C MET A 1 42.22 21.80 1.89
N ASN A 2 42.80 22.14 0.74
CA ASN A 2 43.49 23.42 0.57
C ASN A 2 42.67 24.69 0.91
N TYR A 3 41.39 24.75 0.60
CA TYR A 3 40.52 25.90 0.87
C TYR A 3 40.31 26.16 2.38
N LEU A 4 39.92 25.13 3.12
CA LEU A 4 39.64 25.24 4.54
C LEU A 4 40.92 25.61 5.32
N GLU A 5 42.05 25.07 4.92
CA GLU A 5 43.36 25.35 5.51
C GLU A 5 43.78 26.80 5.26
N SER A 6 43.64 27.27 4.01
CA SER A 6 43.95 28.68 3.65
C SER A 6 43.03 29.66 4.38
N ARG A 7 41.76 29.35 4.48
CA ARG A 7 40.81 30.20 5.19
C ARG A 7 41.06 30.21 6.70
N LEU A 8 41.41 29.06 7.29
CA LEU A 8 41.81 28.95 8.70
C LEU A 8 43.04 29.77 9.00
N HIS A 9 44.05 29.80 8.08
CA HIS A 9 45.24 30.62 8.21
C HIS A 9 44.90 32.13 8.20
N LEU A 10 44.03 32.57 7.27
CA LEU A 10 43.55 33.95 7.23
C LEU A 10 42.84 34.36 8.51
N LEU A 11 41.91 33.51 9.00
CA LEU A 11 41.18 33.75 10.23
C LEU A 11 42.11 33.81 11.45
N THR A 12 43.09 32.90 11.50
CA THR A 12 44.11 32.91 12.54
C THR A 12 44.93 34.20 12.56
N THR A 13 45.33 34.68 11.40
CA THR A 13 46.06 35.96 11.23
C THR A 13 45.20 37.13 11.70
N LEU A 14 43.91 37.17 11.30
CA LEU A 14 42.96 38.19 11.79
C LEU A 14 42.88 38.22 13.32
N CYS A 15 42.75 37.06 13.95
CA CYS A 15 42.67 36.94 15.41
C CYS A 15 43.95 37.49 16.08
N GLN A 16 45.14 37.20 15.55
CA GLN A 16 46.41 37.67 16.06
C GLN A 16 46.57 39.18 15.89
N GLU A 17 46.17 39.73 14.73
CA GLU A 17 46.22 41.18 14.46
C GLU A 17 45.25 41.97 15.35
N LYS A 18 44.04 41.44 15.55
CA LYS A 18 43.06 42.03 16.49
C LYS A 18 43.54 42.01 17.94
N ALA A 19 44.16 40.94 18.41
CA ALA A 19 44.77 40.88 19.71
C ALA A 19 45.85 41.97 19.92
N LYS A 20 46.59 42.33 18.84
CA LYS A 20 47.56 43.42 18.79
C LYS A 20 46.93 44.79 18.52
N LYS A 21 45.60 44.92 18.43
CA LYS A 21 44.81 46.13 18.17
C LYS A 21 45.17 46.86 16.86
N GLN A 22 45.46 46.11 15.78
CA GLN A 22 45.73 46.69 14.46
C GLN A 22 44.40 47.15 13.80
N PRO A 23 44.27 48.45 13.36
CA PRO A 23 43.00 49.00 12.94
C PRO A 23 42.47 48.48 11.59
N GLU A 24 43.33 48.03 10.69
CA GLU A 24 42.92 47.56 9.34
C GLU A 24 42.82 46.03 9.18
N ALA A 25 42.96 45.29 10.28
CA ALA A 25 42.98 43.83 10.24
C ALA A 25 41.74 43.21 9.58
N THR A 26 40.55 43.72 9.90
CA THR A 26 39.27 43.24 9.35
C THR A 26 39.19 43.49 7.84
N VAL A 27 39.61 44.66 7.34
CA VAL A 27 39.51 44.98 5.90
C VAL A 27 40.41 44.03 5.11
N ARG A 28 41.68 43.86 5.54
CA ARG A 28 42.63 42.95 4.89
C ARG A 28 42.12 41.50 4.84
N TYR A 29 41.48 41.04 5.92
CA TYR A 29 40.88 39.72 5.98
C TYR A 29 39.74 39.56 4.96
N LEU A 30 38.79 40.49 4.94
CA LEU A 30 37.63 40.42 4.04
C LEU A 30 38.06 40.46 2.57
N ASP A 31 39.03 41.27 2.20
CA ASP A 31 39.58 41.33 0.83
C ASP A 31 40.28 40.00 0.44
N ALA A 32 41.05 39.41 1.36
CA ALA A 32 41.71 38.13 1.14
C ALA A 32 40.72 36.95 1.01
N VAL A 33 39.65 36.92 1.82
CA VAL A 33 38.62 35.91 1.72
C VAL A 33 37.81 36.04 0.45
N GLN A 34 37.52 37.26 0.00
CA GLN A 34 36.82 37.48 -1.27
C GLN A 34 37.64 36.92 -2.45
N ALA A 35 38.95 37.13 -2.47
CA ALA A 35 39.84 36.57 -3.48
C ALA A 35 39.88 35.04 -3.46
N LEU A 36 39.84 34.43 -2.26
CA LEU A 36 39.85 32.97 -2.09
C LEU A 36 38.56 32.29 -2.54
N ASN A 37 37.40 32.92 -2.34
CA ASN A 37 36.10 32.36 -2.65
C ASN A 37 35.81 32.21 -4.15
N HIS A 38 36.48 32.96 -5.03
CA HIS A 38 36.21 32.92 -6.47
C HIS A 38 36.61 31.62 -7.18
N SER A 39 37.38 30.72 -6.55
CA SER A 39 37.97 29.55 -7.23
C SER A 39 37.69 28.20 -6.53
N ALA A 40 36.83 28.12 -5.51
CA ALA A 40 36.77 26.94 -4.68
C ALA A 40 35.49 26.10 -4.86
N GLU A 41 35.67 24.79 -5.13
CA GLU A 41 34.63 23.74 -5.15
C GLU A 41 34.45 23.05 -3.78
N ALA A 42 34.91 23.65 -2.69
CA ALA A 42 34.83 23.07 -1.37
C ALA A 42 33.36 22.94 -0.89
N PRO A 43 32.98 21.88 -0.11
CA PRO A 43 31.64 21.75 0.43
C PRO A 43 31.15 22.97 1.21
N PHE A 44 32.06 23.64 1.90
CA PHE A 44 31.77 24.92 2.56
C PHE A 44 31.29 26.00 1.58
N CYS A 45 31.96 26.16 0.44
CA CYS A 45 31.56 27.17 -0.58
C CYS A 45 30.24 26.81 -1.24
N GLN A 46 29.97 25.53 -1.37
CA GLN A 46 28.69 25.03 -1.87
C GLN A 46 27.56 25.35 -0.89
N CYS A 47 27.77 25.13 0.41
CA CYS A 47 26.83 25.50 1.47
C CYS A 47 26.53 27.01 1.44
N VAL A 48 27.53 27.87 1.31
CA VAL A 48 27.37 29.33 1.18
C VAL A 48 26.47 29.71 0.00
N ARG A 49 26.63 29.04 -1.14
CA ARG A 49 25.80 29.27 -2.34
C ARG A 49 24.37 28.74 -2.17
N ASP A 50 24.23 27.52 -1.66
CA ASP A 50 22.92 26.82 -1.54
C ASP A 50 21.99 27.53 -0.53
N PHE A 51 22.55 28.17 0.52
CA PHE A 51 21.81 28.95 1.50
C PHE A 51 21.82 30.45 1.26
N HIS A 52 22.42 30.90 0.16
CA HIS A 52 22.57 32.35 -0.19
C HIS A 52 23.13 33.19 0.96
N LEU A 53 24.15 32.66 1.67
CA LEU A 53 24.75 33.35 2.79
C LEU A 53 25.44 34.62 2.40
N SER A 54 25.22 35.71 3.15
CA SER A 54 26.01 36.91 3.02
C SER A 54 27.48 36.65 3.39
N PRO A 55 28.44 37.48 2.94
CA PRO A 55 29.84 37.34 3.32
C PRO A 55 30.05 37.25 4.84
N PHE A 56 29.31 38.07 5.61
CA PHE A 56 29.33 38.04 7.07
C PHE A 56 28.83 36.70 7.65
N GLU A 57 27.71 36.20 7.17
CA GLU A 57 27.16 34.91 7.64
C GLU A 57 28.10 33.74 7.31
N ALA A 58 28.75 33.78 6.15
CA ALA A 58 29.76 32.79 5.78
C ALA A 58 31.00 32.84 6.69
N ASP A 59 31.43 34.03 7.11
CA ASP A 59 32.53 34.19 8.06
C ASP A 59 32.16 33.71 9.44
N VAL A 60 30.93 33.99 9.90
CA VAL A 60 30.40 33.46 11.17
C VAL A 60 30.34 31.94 11.19
N LEU A 61 29.87 31.33 10.08
CA LEU A 61 29.76 29.87 9.97
C LEU A 61 31.17 29.24 10.01
N PHE A 62 32.15 29.86 9.30
CA PHE A 62 33.54 29.40 9.32
C PHE A 62 34.21 29.60 10.68
N PHE A 63 33.90 30.69 11.36
CA PHE A 63 34.40 30.97 12.70
C PHE A 63 33.95 29.94 13.73
N ALA A 64 32.66 29.52 13.64
CA ALA A 64 32.13 28.47 14.49
C ALA A 64 32.73 27.08 14.16
N LEU A 65 33.17 26.85 12.90
CA LEU A 65 33.85 25.61 12.48
C LEU A 65 35.31 25.54 12.93
N ALA A 66 36.02 26.70 13.01
CA ALA A 66 37.46 26.78 13.23
C ALA A 66 37.98 26.01 14.48
N PRO A 67 37.30 26.01 15.64
CA PRO A 67 37.72 25.22 16.82
C PRO A 67 37.69 23.69 16.61
N THR A 68 36.97 23.23 15.58
CA THR A 68 36.93 21.81 15.20
C THR A 68 38.07 21.43 14.26
N LEU A 69 38.52 22.39 13.44
CA LEU A 69 39.64 22.22 12.51
C LEU A 69 41.00 22.27 13.23
N ASP A 70 41.13 23.19 14.19
CA ASP A 70 42.37 23.40 14.97
C ASP A 70 42.08 23.62 16.46
N ALA A 71 42.48 22.66 17.29
CA ALA A 71 42.32 22.75 18.74
C ALA A 71 43.06 23.97 19.33
N GLY A 72 44.18 24.39 18.72
CA GLY A 72 44.94 25.60 19.10
C GLY A 72 44.19 26.91 18.83
N PHE A 73 43.12 26.88 17.99
CA PHE A 73 42.31 28.06 17.73
C PHE A 73 41.54 28.54 18.96
N ARG A 74 41.15 27.64 19.85
CA ARG A 74 40.52 27.98 21.17
C ARG A 74 41.44 28.86 22.03
N GLN A 75 42.75 28.64 22.01
CA GLN A 75 43.69 29.48 22.73
C GLN A 75 43.72 30.89 22.13
N LYS A 76 43.66 31.03 20.80
CA LYS A 76 43.63 32.34 20.14
C LYS A 76 42.38 33.16 20.49
N ILE A 77 41.25 32.50 20.66
CA ILE A 77 40.01 33.15 21.15
C ILE A 77 40.24 33.68 22.60
N ALA A 78 40.80 32.86 23.48
CA ALA A 78 41.15 33.26 24.84
C ALA A 78 42.11 34.46 24.89
N ASP A 79 43.08 34.49 24.00
CA ASP A 79 44.06 35.59 23.89
C ASP A 79 43.37 36.92 23.50
N ILE A 80 42.38 36.87 22.61
CA ILE A 80 41.60 38.08 22.20
C ILE A 80 40.79 38.57 23.40
N HIS A 81 40.10 37.70 24.09
CA HIS A 81 39.33 38.05 25.28
C HIS A 81 40.18 38.42 26.48
N ARG A 82 41.49 38.15 26.44
CA ARG A 82 42.41 38.27 27.59
C ARG A 82 41.91 37.50 28.82
N ASN A 83 41.20 36.41 28.58
CA ASN A 83 40.61 35.55 29.58
C ASN A 83 40.67 34.09 29.17
N PHE A 84 41.47 33.30 29.84
CA PHE A 84 41.70 31.88 29.55
C PHE A 84 40.44 31.00 29.69
N ALA A 85 39.40 31.50 30.39
CA ALA A 85 38.13 30.78 30.53
C ALA A 85 37.21 30.95 29.30
N LEU A 86 37.44 31.97 28.44
CA LEU A 86 36.61 32.28 27.28
C LEU A 86 37.25 31.72 25.99
N THR A 87 37.02 30.46 25.72
CA THR A 87 37.59 29.70 24.58
C THR A 87 36.56 29.38 23.49
N GLN A 88 35.32 29.86 23.66
CA GLN A 88 34.22 29.57 22.75
C GLN A 88 33.98 30.73 21.78
N THR A 89 33.51 30.40 20.56
CA THR A 89 33.07 31.36 19.56
C THR A 89 31.75 31.99 19.96
N ASP A 90 31.71 33.29 20.22
CA ASP A 90 30.50 33.99 20.61
C ASP A 90 30.08 35.07 19.60
N VAL A 91 28.84 35.52 19.72
CA VAL A 91 28.23 36.52 18.83
C VAL A 91 28.96 37.84 18.92
N GLY A 92 29.36 38.30 20.12
CA GLY A 92 30.08 39.55 20.33
C GLY A 92 31.38 39.57 19.60
N LEU A 93 32.17 38.49 19.74
CA LEU A 93 33.46 38.37 19.08
C LEU A 93 33.32 38.28 17.53
N ALA A 94 32.33 37.54 17.03
CA ALA A 94 32.02 37.45 15.61
C ALA A 94 31.70 38.85 15.00
N LEU A 95 30.87 39.63 15.70
CA LEU A 95 30.57 41.01 15.29
C LEU A 95 31.81 41.91 15.30
N ASP A 96 32.72 41.75 16.30
CA ASP A 96 33.96 42.53 16.37
C ASP A 96 35.00 42.13 15.34
N LEU A 97 35.06 40.88 14.95
CA LEU A 97 36.03 40.39 13.96
C LEU A 97 35.62 40.74 12.53
N PHE A 98 34.35 40.60 12.16
CA PHE A 98 33.91 40.62 10.77
C PHE A 98 33.13 41.88 10.37
N SER A 99 32.92 42.85 11.28
CA SER A 99 32.33 44.12 10.91
C SER A 99 33.41 45.20 10.68
N ARG A 100 33.32 45.93 9.58
CA ARG A 100 34.28 47.00 9.21
C ARG A 100 34.23 48.21 10.14
N ASP A 101 33.02 48.60 10.50
CA ASP A 101 32.71 49.77 11.32
C ASP A 101 31.50 49.52 12.24
N PHE A 102 31.12 50.54 13.02
CA PHE A 102 30.02 50.42 13.94
C PHE A 102 28.66 50.24 13.25
N GLU A 103 28.44 50.88 12.11
CA GLU A 103 27.20 50.78 11.35
C GLU A 103 27.01 49.32 10.81
N ALA A 104 28.06 48.77 10.19
CA ALA A 104 28.09 47.37 9.76
C ALA A 104 27.88 46.41 10.93
N LYS A 105 28.41 46.71 12.13
CA LYS A 105 28.20 45.91 13.33
C LYS A 105 26.73 45.89 13.74
N VAL A 106 26.02 47.01 13.64
CA VAL A 106 24.57 47.08 13.93
C VAL A 106 23.75 46.35 12.91
N GLN A 107 24.10 46.46 11.61
CA GLN A 107 23.40 45.73 10.54
C GLN A 107 23.62 44.24 10.63
N ASN A 108 24.83 43.79 10.87
CA ASN A 108 25.20 42.38 10.96
C ASN A 108 24.56 41.64 12.15
N ARG A 109 24.07 42.35 13.20
CA ARG A 109 23.29 41.74 14.28
C ARG A 109 22.02 41.03 13.79
N ARG A 110 21.49 41.44 12.63
CA ARG A 110 20.32 40.82 12.03
C ARG A 110 20.52 39.35 11.70
N ALA A 111 21.74 38.93 11.39
CA ALA A 111 22.08 37.54 11.12
C ALA A 111 21.82 36.59 12.32
N PHE A 112 21.82 37.15 13.54
CA PHE A 112 21.58 36.40 14.78
C PHE A 112 20.14 36.56 15.35
N LEU A 113 19.23 37.13 14.58
CA LEU A 113 17.80 37.16 14.92
C LEU A 113 17.13 35.85 14.48
N PRO A 114 16.00 35.46 15.07
CA PRO A 114 15.28 34.23 14.70
C PRO A 114 14.98 34.10 13.19
N ASN A 115 14.77 35.21 12.51
CA ASN A 115 14.53 35.26 11.05
C ASN A 115 15.82 35.43 10.22
N GLY A 116 17.00 35.53 10.84
CA GLY A 116 18.28 35.52 10.13
C GLY A 116 18.59 34.14 9.53
N THR A 117 19.24 34.08 8.36
CA THR A 117 19.50 32.86 7.63
C THR A 117 20.21 31.77 8.47
N LEU A 118 21.15 32.18 9.31
CA LEU A 118 21.92 31.27 10.15
C LEU A 118 21.04 30.49 11.13
N LEU A 119 20.04 31.13 11.74
CA LEU A 119 19.16 30.53 12.74
C LEU A 119 17.90 29.92 12.11
N SER A 120 17.26 30.65 11.20
CA SER A 120 16.04 30.16 10.53
C SER A 120 16.26 28.90 9.68
N GLN A 121 17.49 28.71 9.18
CA GLN A 121 17.86 27.49 8.45
C GLN A 121 18.64 26.48 9.34
N HIS A 122 18.65 26.68 10.65
CA HIS A 122 19.34 25.83 11.62
C HIS A 122 20.79 25.49 11.26
N LEU A 123 21.51 26.44 10.62
CA LEU A 123 22.91 26.26 10.27
C LEU A 123 23.81 26.35 11.50
N CYS A 124 23.42 27.14 12.48
CA CYS A 124 24.03 27.19 13.81
C CYS A 124 22.97 27.38 14.90
N GLU A 125 23.33 27.13 16.13
CA GLU A 125 22.53 27.34 17.33
C GLU A 125 23.21 28.34 18.23
N LEU A 126 22.42 29.16 18.93
CA LEU A 126 22.91 30.06 19.96
C LEU A 126 22.63 29.48 21.34
N VAL A 127 23.68 29.22 22.09
CA VAL A 127 23.60 28.62 23.43
C VAL A 127 24.06 29.65 24.46
N PRO A 128 23.24 29.90 25.52
CA PRO A 128 23.63 30.83 26.59
C PRO A 128 24.89 30.31 27.32
N LYS A 129 25.83 31.22 27.65
CA LYS A 129 26.93 30.85 28.55
C LYS A 129 26.42 30.62 29.96
N LEU A 130 26.89 29.57 30.63
CA LEU A 130 26.51 29.25 31.99
C LEU A 130 26.74 30.48 32.92
N GLY A 131 25.68 30.99 33.56
CA GLY A 131 25.72 32.03 34.55
C GLY A 131 25.62 33.49 34.07
N ALA A 132 25.41 33.72 32.77
CA ALA A 132 25.17 35.09 32.25
C ALA A 132 23.67 35.30 31.99
N GLU A 133 23.14 36.52 32.33
CA GLU A 133 21.87 36.98 31.77
C GLU A 133 22.02 36.99 30.23
N SER A 134 21.03 36.42 29.53
CA SER A 134 21.08 36.05 28.11
C SER A 134 21.11 37.26 27.16
N GLN A 135 22.17 38.06 27.19
CA GLN A 135 22.38 39.06 26.13
C GLN A 135 22.87 38.37 24.86
N LEU A 136 22.36 38.79 23.71
CA LEU A 136 22.72 38.21 22.40
C LEU A 136 24.24 38.15 22.16
N GLN A 137 24.97 39.11 22.67
CA GLN A 137 26.45 39.23 22.51
C GLN A 137 27.21 38.11 23.21
N ASP A 138 26.64 37.59 24.35
CA ASP A 138 27.26 36.59 25.19
C ASP A 138 26.89 35.16 24.81
N MET A 139 26.04 35.00 23.79
CA MET A 139 25.65 33.67 23.30
C MET A 139 26.79 33.03 22.52
N THR A 140 27.02 31.75 22.79
CA THR A 140 27.96 30.91 22.05
C THR A 140 27.33 30.41 20.75
N ILE A 141 28.08 30.51 19.66
CA ILE A 141 27.68 30.00 18.35
C ILE A 141 28.13 28.55 18.28
N VAL A 142 27.18 27.62 18.18
CA VAL A 142 27.43 26.17 18.13
C VAL A 142 26.97 25.64 16.80
N LEU A 143 27.81 24.86 16.13
CA LEU A 143 27.42 24.12 14.93
C LEU A 143 26.89 22.75 15.33
N PRO A 144 25.69 22.35 14.82
CA PRO A 144 25.24 20.97 14.93
C PRO A 144 26.29 20.01 14.34
N SER A 145 26.50 18.86 14.97
CA SER A 145 27.51 17.88 14.53
C SER A 145 27.39 17.49 13.07
N ARG A 146 26.17 17.49 12.58
CA ARG A 146 25.86 17.22 11.17
C ARG A 146 26.38 18.30 10.22
N MET A 147 26.23 19.57 10.61
CA MET A 147 26.78 20.70 9.85
C MET A 147 28.31 20.61 9.77
N VAL A 148 28.97 20.29 10.88
CA VAL A 148 30.42 20.09 10.91
C VAL A 148 30.83 19.01 9.91
N SER A 149 30.20 17.84 9.93
CA SER A 149 30.50 16.74 9.00
C SER A 149 30.30 17.16 7.54
N HIS A 150 29.22 17.85 7.22
CA HIS A 150 28.93 18.33 5.86
C HIS A 150 29.97 19.35 5.38
N LEU A 151 30.31 20.36 6.21
CA LEU A 151 31.29 21.38 5.87
C LEU A 151 32.70 20.81 5.67
N LEU A 152 33.01 19.70 6.33
CA LEU A 152 34.26 18.94 6.19
C LEU A 152 34.24 17.95 5.00
N GLY A 153 33.14 17.77 4.32
CA GLY A 153 33.00 16.77 3.25
C GLY A 153 33.03 15.32 3.74
N LEU A 154 32.71 15.09 5.02
CA LEU A 154 32.62 13.76 5.59
C LEU A 154 31.23 13.20 5.29
N GLU A 155 31.11 12.51 4.15
CA GLU A 155 29.88 11.80 3.79
C GLU A 155 29.75 10.55 4.65
N ALA A 156 28.65 10.42 5.36
CA ALA A 156 28.26 9.18 6.03
C ALA A 156 26.80 8.85 5.70
N GLU A 157 26.53 7.60 5.37
CA GLU A 157 25.16 7.06 5.41
C GLU A 157 24.67 7.19 6.85
N MET A 158 23.72 8.08 7.13
CA MET A 158 23.25 8.33 8.49
C MET A 158 21.72 8.38 8.56
N ASN A 159 21.21 7.73 9.60
CA ASN A 159 19.86 8.01 10.10
C ASN A 159 19.89 9.38 10.79
N LEU A 160 19.18 10.33 10.22
CA LEU A 160 19.02 11.66 10.80
C LEU A 160 18.02 11.58 11.94
N ASP A 161 18.49 11.79 13.17
CA ASP A 161 17.67 11.86 14.39
C ASP A 161 16.54 10.81 14.52
N GLY A 162 16.60 9.73 13.73
CA GLY A 162 15.66 8.61 13.75
C GLY A 162 14.38 8.77 12.91
N PHE A 163 14.06 9.97 12.38
CA PHE A 163 12.87 10.20 11.56
C PHE A 163 13.11 10.26 10.04
N SER A 164 14.36 10.20 9.59
CA SER A 164 14.68 10.12 8.18
C SER A 164 15.96 9.33 7.90
N ARG A 165 16.05 8.76 6.70
CA ARG A 165 17.19 7.96 6.23
C ARG A 165 17.68 8.46 4.90
N LEU A 166 18.95 8.87 4.83
CA LEU A 166 19.63 9.24 3.60
C LEU A 166 20.39 8.03 3.03
N TYR A 167 20.22 7.76 1.74
CA TYR A 167 20.98 6.71 1.04
C TYR A 167 21.04 6.94 -0.47
N TRP A 168 22.01 6.31 -1.13
CA TRP A 168 22.18 6.34 -2.58
C TRP A 168 21.50 5.13 -3.20
N PRO A 169 20.38 5.29 -3.91
CA PRO A 169 19.69 4.16 -4.53
C PRO A 169 20.47 3.62 -5.72
N LYS A 170 20.37 2.30 -5.95
CA LYS A 170 20.99 1.59 -7.09
C LYS A 170 19.98 1.16 -8.15
N THR A 171 18.70 1.40 -7.90
CA THR A 171 17.61 0.99 -8.80
C THR A 171 17.61 1.85 -10.04
N THR A 172 17.59 1.21 -11.22
CA THR A 172 17.48 1.90 -12.50
C THR A 172 16.04 1.96 -13.01
N VAL A 173 15.74 2.90 -13.91
CA VAL A 173 14.39 3.08 -14.47
C VAL A 173 13.93 1.85 -15.27
N GLU A 174 14.86 1.11 -15.89
CA GLU A 174 14.58 -0.10 -16.63
C GLU A 174 14.07 -1.24 -15.75
N GLN A 175 14.47 -1.26 -14.48
CA GLN A 175 14.02 -2.26 -13.51
C GLN A 175 12.58 -2.01 -13.03
N VAL A 176 12.02 -0.82 -13.27
CA VAL A 176 10.65 -0.48 -12.92
C VAL A 176 9.73 -0.83 -14.09
N LEU A 177 8.96 -1.89 -13.94
CA LEU A 177 7.95 -2.29 -14.92
C LEU A 177 6.65 -1.51 -14.67
N MET A 178 6.26 -0.72 -15.66
CA MET A 178 5.03 0.07 -15.67
C MET A 178 4.66 0.42 -17.12
N PRO A 179 3.43 0.92 -17.40
CA PRO A 179 3.07 1.37 -18.73
C PRO A 179 4.02 2.46 -19.23
N GLU A 180 4.51 2.30 -20.46
CA GLU A 180 5.55 3.15 -21.04
C GLU A 180 5.15 4.64 -21.09
N ARG A 181 3.86 4.91 -21.35
CA ARG A 181 3.32 6.27 -21.35
C ARG A 181 3.50 6.97 -19.98
N GLN A 182 3.19 6.28 -18.88
CA GLN A 182 3.34 6.84 -17.52
C GLN A 182 4.82 7.04 -17.20
N LYS A 183 5.68 6.08 -17.59
CA LYS A 183 7.13 6.18 -17.43
C LYS A 183 7.72 7.41 -18.12
N GLN A 184 7.32 7.65 -19.37
CA GLN A 184 7.73 8.83 -20.13
C GLN A 184 7.23 10.12 -19.50
N GLN A 185 6.00 10.18 -18.99
CA GLN A 185 5.46 11.35 -18.29
C GLN A 185 6.30 11.70 -17.06
N ILE A 186 6.63 10.70 -16.22
CA ILE A 186 7.49 10.93 -15.06
C ILE A 186 8.86 11.44 -15.49
N MET A 187 9.50 10.75 -16.45
CA MET A 187 10.86 11.05 -16.85
C MET A 187 10.97 12.42 -17.54
N SER A 188 9.94 12.87 -18.25
CA SER A 188 9.93 14.21 -18.85
C SER A 188 9.94 15.32 -17.79
N VAL A 189 9.17 15.15 -16.69
CA VAL A 189 9.19 16.13 -15.59
C VAL A 189 10.52 16.08 -14.84
N VAL A 190 11.05 14.88 -14.58
CA VAL A 190 12.32 14.68 -13.87
C VAL A 190 13.51 15.25 -14.64
N ALA A 191 13.54 15.07 -15.98
CA ALA A 191 14.63 15.58 -16.81
C ALA A 191 14.72 17.12 -16.81
N HIS A 192 13.60 17.80 -16.61
CA HIS A 192 13.52 19.27 -16.72
C HIS A 192 13.20 19.98 -15.40
N TYR A 193 13.22 19.27 -14.25
CA TYR A 193 12.78 19.88 -13.01
C TYR A 193 13.66 21.04 -12.54
N GLU A 194 14.98 20.99 -12.72
CA GLU A 194 15.91 22.10 -12.39
C GLU A 194 15.64 23.32 -13.25
N THR A 195 15.54 23.11 -14.56
CA THR A 195 15.17 24.18 -15.50
C THR A 195 13.80 24.78 -15.16
N CYS A 196 12.84 23.94 -14.76
CA CYS A 196 11.52 24.39 -14.33
C CYS A 196 11.60 25.27 -13.08
N LEU A 197 12.45 24.93 -12.11
CA LEU A 197 12.67 25.74 -10.91
C LEU A 197 13.32 27.09 -11.23
N GLU A 198 14.33 27.09 -12.10
CA GLU A 198 14.99 28.33 -12.56
C GLU A 198 14.03 29.25 -13.32
N LEU A 199 13.21 28.68 -14.21
CA LEU A 199 12.21 29.45 -14.96
C LEU A 199 11.11 30.00 -14.03
N LYS A 200 10.66 29.24 -13.03
CA LYS A 200 9.71 29.75 -12.03
C LYS A 200 10.25 31.00 -11.32
N LYS A 201 11.54 30.99 -10.94
CA LYS A 201 12.20 32.15 -10.32
C LYS A 201 12.31 33.33 -11.29
N SER A 202 12.81 33.10 -12.52
CA SER A 202 13.08 34.17 -13.48
C SER A 202 11.80 34.84 -14.04
N TRP A 203 10.69 34.11 -14.11
CA TRP A 203 9.41 34.60 -14.61
C TRP A 203 8.50 35.21 -13.54
N GLY A 204 8.94 35.27 -12.29
CA GLY A 204 8.19 35.93 -11.21
C GLY A 204 6.93 35.17 -10.77
N PHE A 205 6.85 33.85 -10.98
CA PHE A 205 5.72 33.04 -10.52
C PHE A 205 5.50 33.14 -9.00
N GLU A 206 6.54 33.47 -8.25
CA GLU A 206 6.47 33.70 -6.80
C GLU A 206 5.57 34.91 -6.44
N GLU A 207 5.62 35.99 -7.26
CA GLU A 207 4.84 37.21 -7.03
C GLU A 207 3.34 37.02 -7.32
N ILE A 208 3.00 36.04 -8.17
CA ILE A 208 1.62 35.76 -8.58
C ILE A 208 0.94 34.74 -7.62
N GLY A 209 1.69 34.20 -6.64
CA GLY A 209 1.19 33.19 -5.70
C GLY A 209 0.85 31.84 -6.34
N ALA A 210 1.36 31.58 -7.55
CA ALA A 210 1.07 30.39 -8.33
C ALA A 210 2.13 29.30 -8.10
N GLY A 211 2.08 28.63 -6.97
CA GLY A 211 2.85 27.41 -6.71
C GLY A 211 4.14 27.61 -5.90
N GLY A 212 4.52 26.57 -5.16
CA GLY A 212 5.75 26.51 -4.36
C GLY A 212 7.02 26.53 -5.20
N ARG A 213 8.13 26.71 -4.52
CA ARG A 213 9.51 26.70 -5.09
C ARG A 213 10.01 25.28 -5.40
N ASN A 214 9.12 24.30 -5.48
CA ASN A 214 9.43 22.88 -5.62
C ASN A 214 8.76 22.26 -6.84
N VAL A 215 9.14 21.01 -7.11
CA VAL A 215 8.42 20.09 -8.01
C VAL A 215 7.94 18.91 -7.16
N ILE A 216 6.64 18.70 -7.08
CA ILE A 216 6.02 17.64 -6.28
C ILE A 216 5.42 16.58 -7.21
N LEU A 217 5.89 15.34 -7.08
CA LEU A 217 5.33 14.18 -7.72
C LEU A 217 4.49 13.39 -6.70
N LEU A 218 3.25 13.07 -7.04
CA LEU A 218 2.37 12.24 -6.20
C LEU A 218 2.16 10.88 -6.89
N PHE A 219 2.58 9.80 -6.24
CA PHE A 219 2.37 8.44 -6.69
C PHE A 219 1.30 7.77 -5.82
N SER A 220 0.15 7.47 -6.42
CA SER A 220 -0.98 6.83 -5.75
C SER A 220 -1.18 5.40 -6.23
N GLY A 221 -1.78 4.56 -5.40
CA GLY A 221 -2.14 3.19 -5.77
C GLY A 221 -1.83 2.14 -4.71
N PRO A 222 -2.22 0.87 -4.92
CA PRO A 222 -2.06 -0.20 -3.94
C PRO A 222 -0.62 -0.44 -3.50
N SER A 223 -0.43 -1.01 -2.29
CA SER A 223 0.90 -1.36 -1.80
C SER A 223 1.57 -2.41 -2.68
N GLY A 224 2.86 -2.23 -2.94
CA GLY A 224 3.67 -3.18 -3.73
C GLY A 224 3.58 -2.99 -5.25
N THR A 225 2.97 -1.92 -5.76
CA THR A 225 2.88 -1.61 -7.20
C THR A 225 4.12 -0.94 -7.77
N GLY A 226 5.11 -0.59 -6.93
CA GLY A 226 6.40 -0.03 -7.39
C GLY A 226 6.61 1.46 -7.15
N LYS A 227 5.74 2.14 -6.39
CA LYS A 227 5.86 3.59 -6.09
C LYS A 227 7.22 3.97 -5.51
N THR A 228 7.60 3.35 -4.41
CA THR A 228 8.90 3.57 -3.75
C THR A 228 10.07 3.15 -4.65
N LEU A 229 9.90 2.09 -5.47
CA LEU A 229 10.92 1.64 -6.43
C LEU A 229 11.16 2.70 -7.52
N MET A 230 10.09 3.32 -8.04
CA MET A 230 10.18 4.42 -9.00
C MET A 230 10.85 5.66 -8.40
N SER A 231 10.53 5.98 -7.14
CA SER A 231 11.19 7.08 -6.42
C SER A 231 12.69 6.85 -6.30
N GLN A 232 13.12 5.62 -6.03
CA GLN A 232 14.54 5.24 -6.02
C GLN A 232 15.17 5.37 -7.40
N ALA A 233 14.49 4.93 -8.45
CA ALA A 233 14.98 5.02 -9.82
C ALA A 233 15.15 6.47 -10.29
N ILE A 234 14.25 7.36 -9.90
CA ILE A 234 14.33 8.80 -10.14
C ILE A 234 15.60 9.39 -9.50
N ALA A 235 15.80 9.13 -8.20
CA ALA A 235 16.97 9.64 -7.49
C ALA A 235 18.29 9.09 -8.10
N HIS A 236 18.30 7.82 -8.49
CA HIS A 236 19.45 7.22 -9.20
C HIS A 236 19.74 7.91 -10.55
N THR A 237 18.70 8.16 -11.35
CA THR A 237 18.83 8.84 -12.65
C THR A 237 19.37 10.25 -12.51
N LEU A 238 18.93 10.96 -11.48
CA LEU A 238 19.40 12.30 -11.15
C LEU A 238 20.82 12.31 -10.53
N LYS A 239 21.37 11.14 -10.21
CA LYS A 239 22.62 10.99 -9.45
C LYS A 239 22.58 11.78 -8.14
N ARG A 240 21.47 11.66 -7.41
CA ARG A 240 21.22 12.32 -6.13
C ARG A 240 20.86 11.31 -5.07
N PRO A 241 21.20 11.56 -3.80
CA PRO A 241 20.74 10.72 -2.71
C PRO A 241 19.22 10.85 -2.53
N LEU A 242 18.62 9.82 -1.95
CA LEU A 242 17.22 9.80 -1.57
C LEU A 242 17.12 9.98 -0.05
N LEU A 243 16.36 10.97 0.39
CA LEU A 243 16.04 11.19 1.79
C LEU A 243 14.63 10.66 2.07
N LEU A 244 14.56 9.47 2.63
CA LEU A 244 13.32 8.80 3.00
C LEU A 244 12.86 9.28 4.38
N VAL A 245 11.65 9.78 4.48
CA VAL A 245 11.03 10.29 5.71
C VAL A 245 10.12 9.24 6.31
N ASP A 246 10.31 8.98 7.61
CA ASP A 246 9.38 8.19 8.41
C ASP A 246 8.31 9.10 9.01
N ALA A 247 7.08 8.97 8.54
CA ALA A 247 5.96 9.81 8.93
C ALA A 247 5.61 9.70 10.42
N HIS A 248 5.74 8.50 11.01
CA HIS A 248 5.45 8.27 12.42
C HIS A 248 6.50 8.91 13.34
N GLU A 249 7.78 8.70 13.03
CA GLU A 249 8.87 9.23 13.83
C GLU A 249 8.98 10.76 13.70
N LEU A 250 8.59 11.31 12.54
CA LEU A 250 8.57 12.76 12.33
C LEU A 250 7.64 13.50 13.31
N GLN A 251 6.48 12.89 13.64
CA GLN A 251 5.50 13.44 14.57
C GLN A 251 5.77 13.10 16.04
N ALA A 252 6.51 12.02 16.31
CA ALA A 252 6.64 11.44 17.66
C ALA A 252 7.67 12.17 18.55
N ARG A 253 8.67 12.85 17.97
CA ARG A 253 9.82 13.41 18.67
C ARG A 253 9.86 14.92 18.51
N ARG A 254 10.14 15.70 19.57
CA ARG A 254 10.26 17.16 19.56
C ARG A 254 9.03 17.88 18.95
N SER A 255 9.15 19.18 18.70
CA SER A 255 8.13 19.88 17.94
C SER A 255 8.22 19.48 16.47
N LEU A 256 7.07 19.31 15.80
CA LEU A 256 7.03 18.98 14.37
C LEU A 256 7.73 20.06 13.53
N GLU A 257 7.62 21.32 13.95
CA GLU A 257 8.25 22.48 13.29
C GLU A 257 9.78 22.33 13.26
N ASP A 258 10.41 22.05 14.41
CA ASP A 258 11.86 21.85 14.50
C ASP A 258 12.32 20.65 13.65
N ASN A 259 11.55 19.55 13.67
CA ASN A 259 11.86 18.36 12.87
C ASN A 259 11.78 18.64 11.36
N LEU A 260 10.79 19.42 10.91
CA LEU A 260 10.64 19.82 9.52
C LEU A 260 11.79 20.73 9.07
N ASP A 261 12.19 21.69 9.89
CA ASP A 261 13.30 22.58 9.59
C ASP A 261 14.62 21.82 9.44
N VAL A 262 14.88 20.88 10.36
CA VAL A 262 16.04 19.97 10.25
C VAL A 262 15.98 19.13 8.98
N LEU A 263 14.81 18.55 8.66
CA LEU A 263 14.60 17.74 7.48
C LEU A 263 14.86 18.54 6.18
N MET A 264 14.24 19.73 6.07
CA MET A 264 14.36 20.58 4.88
C MET A 264 15.79 21.12 4.70
N ARG A 265 16.46 21.47 5.80
CA ARG A 265 17.89 21.83 5.79
C ARG A 265 18.74 20.70 5.24
N GLU A 266 18.56 19.48 5.75
CA GLU A 266 19.34 18.33 5.33
C GLU A 266 19.09 17.96 3.86
N ALA A 267 17.83 17.99 3.43
CA ALA A 267 17.48 17.77 2.05
C ALA A 267 18.18 18.77 1.09
N ARG A 268 18.33 20.05 1.49
CA ARG A 268 19.08 21.07 0.74
C ARG A 268 20.59 20.81 0.76
N LEU A 269 21.16 20.56 1.94
CA LEU A 269 22.60 20.31 2.10
C LEU A 269 23.08 19.16 1.20
N GLN A 270 22.27 18.12 1.10
CA GLN A 270 22.60 16.92 0.32
C GLN A 270 22.08 17.01 -1.12
N ARG A 271 21.35 18.06 -1.49
CA ARG A 271 20.60 18.13 -2.77
C ARG A 271 19.79 16.86 -3.02
N ALA A 272 19.24 16.29 -1.96
CA ALA A 272 18.54 15.02 -1.97
C ALA A 272 17.18 15.13 -2.65
N VAL A 273 16.72 14.01 -3.23
CA VAL A 273 15.31 13.82 -3.56
C VAL A 273 14.58 13.47 -2.26
N LEU A 274 13.59 14.26 -1.89
CA LEU A 274 12.83 14.07 -0.65
C LEU A 274 11.66 13.10 -0.92
N LEU A 275 11.58 12.01 -0.17
CA LEU A 275 10.52 11.00 -0.28
C LEU A 275 9.72 10.87 1.00
N PHE A 276 8.43 11.21 0.96
CA PHE A 276 7.45 10.86 1.98
C PHE A 276 6.71 9.60 1.54
N ASP A 277 7.08 8.47 2.11
CA ASP A 277 6.42 7.19 1.84
C ASP A 277 5.21 7.02 2.77
N ASP A 278 4.08 6.48 2.24
CA ASP A 278 2.79 6.38 2.94
C ASP A 278 2.33 7.74 3.53
N CYS A 279 2.35 8.78 2.69
CA CYS A 279 2.17 10.18 3.08
C CYS A 279 0.76 10.50 3.63
N GLU A 280 -0.23 9.61 3.48
CA GLU A 280 -1.56 9.73 4.09
C GLU A 280 -1.52 9.88 5.60
N LEU A 281 -0.46 9.42 6.25
CA LEU A 281 -0.29 9.52 7.71
C LEU A 281 -0.10 10.97 8.17
N ILE A 282 0.57 11.79 7.37
CA ILE A 282 0.90 13.18 7.70
C ILE A 282 0.13 14.22 6.88
N PHE A 283 -0.22 13.91 5.63
CA PHE A 283 -1.02 14.78 4.75
C PHE A 283 -2.50 14.39 4.70
N GLY A 284 -2.96 13.62 5.70
CA GLY A 284 -4.37 13.23 5.82
C GLY A 284 -5.31 14.41 5.99
N ASN A 285 -6.59 14.17 5.70
CA ASN A 285 -7.65 15.18 5.65
C ASN A 285 -7.83 15.89 7.00
N ARG A 286 -7.96 17.23 7.00
CA ARG A 286 -8.22 18.10 8.16
C ARG A 286 -9.49 17.74 8.90
N THR A 287 -10.52 17.26 8.20
CA THR A 287 -11.78 16.83 8.82
C THR A 287 -11.62 15.65 9.77
N GLN A 288 -10.49 14.91 9.68
CA GLN A 288 -10.13 13.82 10.57
C GLN A 288 -9.22 14.26 11.72
N GLY A 289 -9.05 15.58 11.93
CA GLY A 289 -8.34 16.14 13.09
C GLY A 289 -6.84 16.41 12.88
N ASN A 290 -6.34 16.38 11.66
CA ASN A 290 -4.93 16.70 11.37
C ASN A 290 -4.67 18.21 11.53
N ARG A 291 -4.15 18.61 12.70
CA ARG A 291 -3.81 19.99 13.05
C ARG A 291 -2.47 20.44 12.47
N ASP A 292 -1.61 19.52 12.11
CA ASP A 292 -0.22 19.76 11.69
C ASP A 292 -0.10 20.05 10.20
N LEU A 293 -1.15 19.77 9.43
CA LEU A 293 -1.16 19.94 7.99
C LEU A 293 -0.74 21.33 7.49
N PRO A 294 -1.16 22.47 8.11
CA PRO A 294 -0.71 23.79 7.67
C PRO A 294 0.80 23.97 7.76
N LEU A 295 1.44 23.46 8.81
CA LEU A 295 2.90 23.51 8.99
C LEU A 295 3.61 22.69 7.90
N LEU A 296 3.13 21.48 7.65
CA LEU A 296 3.66 20.60 6.59
C LEU A 296 3.58 21.24 5.20
N LEU A 297 2.43 21.85 4.89
CA LEU A 297 2.23 22.53 3.61
C LEU A 297 3.14 23.77 3.47
N ALA A 298 3.30 24.55 4.56
CA ALA A 298 4.18 25.69 4.59
C ALA A 298 5.66 25.28 4.40
N ALA A 299 6.08 24.19 5.06
CA ALA A 299 7.42 23.65 4.91
C ALA A 299 7.69 23.16 3.46
N LEU A 300 6.69 22.48 2.84
CA LEU A 300 6.77 22.11 1.44
C LEU A 300 6.87 23.34 0.54
N ASP A 301 6.04 24.37 0.74
CA ASP A 301 6.05 25.58 -0.09
C ASP A 301 7.41 26.33 -0.02
N ALA A 302 8.08 26.28 1.14
CA ALA A 302 9.38 26.89 1.36
C ALA A 302 10.57 26.06 0.82
N TYR A 303 10.36 24.77 0.55
CA TYR A 303 11.43 23.87 0.09
C TYR A 303 11.70 24.07 -1.41
N GLU A 304 12.98 24.16 -1.80
CA GLU A 304 13.42 24.22 -3.19
C GLU A 304 14.04 22.87 -3.59
N GLY A 305 13.33 22.08 -4.39
CA GLY A 305 13.82 20.77 -4.83
C GLY A 305 12.72 19.84 -5.32
N LEU A 306 13.10 18.59 -5.54
CA LEU A 306 12.19 17.53 -5.95
C LEU A 306 11.65 16.78 -4.72
N VAL A 307 10.35 16.76 -4.60
CA VAL A 307 9.61 16.02 -3.56
C VAL A 307 8.79 14.95 -4.22
N ILE A 308 8.85 13.73 -3.67
CA ILE A 308 8.02 12.61 -4.08
C ILE A 308 7.16 12.20 -2.89
N LEU A 309 5.87 12.13 -3.13
CA LEU A 309 4.87 11.68 -2.16
C LEU A 309 4.30 10.36 -2.65
N THR A 310 4.24 9.35 -1.80
CA THR A 310 3.56 8.10 -2.13
C THR A 310 2.39 7.87 -1.20
N THR A 311 1.30 7.33 -1.73
CA THR A 311 0.11 6.98 -0.93
C THR A 311 -0.51 5.67 -1.39
N ASN A 312 -1.03 4.92 -0.42
CA ASN A 312 -1.84 3.73 -0.69
C ASN A 312 -3.35 4.06 -0.71
N ILE A 313 -3.75 5.24 -0.21
CA ILE A 313 -5.15 5.66 -0.05
C ILE A 313 -5.30 7.10 -0.57
N PRO A 314 -5.44 7.30 -1.89
CA PRO A 314 -5.54 8.65 -2.48
C PRO A 314 -6.65 9.51 -1.86
N THR A 315 -7.78 8.88 -1.51
CA THR A 315 -8.95 9.56 -0.92
C THR A 315 -8.73 10.05 0.52
N ALA A 316 -7.65 9.61 1.17
CA ALA A 316 -7.30 10.06 2.53
C ALA A 316 -6.50 11.36 2.55
N ILE A 317 -5.95 11.79 1.41
CA ILE A 317 -5.13 12.99 1.30
C ILE A 317 -6.02 14.25 1.30
N ASP A 318 -5.54 15.31 1.97
CA ASP A 318 -6.25 16.60 1.98
C ASP A 318 -6.19 17.28 0.60
N PRO A 319 -7.33 17.79 0.06
CA PRO A 319 -7.37 18.46 -1.25
C PRO A 319 -6.45 19.69 -1.37
N ALA A 320 -6.00 20.26 -0.27
CA ALA A 320 -5.03 21.36 -0.30
C ALA A 320 -3.67 20.95 -0.88
N LEU A 321 -3.33 19.66 -0.82
CA LEU A 321 -2.12 19.13 -1.44
C LEU A 321 -2.24 19.08 -2.98
N ASP A 322 -3.42 18.79 -3.53
CA ASP A 322 -3.65 18.65 -4.99
C ASP A 322 -3.22 19.90 -5.77
N ARG A 323 -3.38 21.09 -5.16
CA ARG A 323 -3.00 22.37 -5.79
C ARG A 323 -1.48 22.55 -5.90
N ARG A 324 -0.70 21.76 -5.17
CA ARG A 324 0.77 21.83 -5.09
C ARG A 324 1.45 20.75 -5.90
N VAL A 325 0.70 19.68 -6.20
CA VAL A 325 1.22 18.54 -6.98
C VAL A 325 1.45 18.96 -8.42
N THR A 326 2.68 18.79 -8.90
CA THR A 326 3.06 19.08 -10.29
C THR A 326 2.63 17.96 -11.23
N LEU A 327 2.75 16.70 -10.78
CA LEU A 327 2.35 15.52 -11.55
C LEU A 327 1.84 14.44 -10.61
N GLN A 328 0.62 13.95 -10.88
CA GLN A 328 0.06 12.78 -10.22
C GLN A 328 0.06 11.58 -11.17
N ILE A 329 0.50 10.43 -10.66
CA ILE A 329 0.51 9.16 -11.40
C ILE A 329 -0.11 8.07 -10.53
N ASP A 330 -1.08 7.36 -11.09
CA ASP A 330 -1.73 6.23 -10.44
C ASP A 330 -1.00 4.93 -10.82
N PHE A 331 -0.52 4.23 -9.80
CA PHE A 331 0.16 2.94 -9.89
C PHE A 331 -0.84 1.82 -9.67
N ASP A 332 -1.56 1.46 -10.72
CA ASP A 332 -2.54 0.38 -10.69
C ASP A 332 -1.89 -1.01 -10.74
N ILE A 333 -2.70 -2.04 -10.51
CA ILE A 333 -2.29 -3.41 -10.79
C ILE A 333 -2.04 -3.53 -12.29
N LEU A 334 -0.87 -4.02 -12.63
CA LEU A 334 -0.40 -4.04 -14.01
C LEU A 334 -1.17 -5.06 -14.88
N PRO A 335 -1.30 -4.82 -16.21
CA PRO A 335 -1.85 -5.78 -17.16
C PRO A 335 -1.10 -7.11 -17.14
N THR A 336 -1.76 -8.21 -17.53
CA THR A 336 -1.24 -9.59 -17.50
C THR A 336 0.16 -9.72 -18.11
N LYS A 337 0.43 -9.08 -19.26
CA LYS A 337 1.75 -9.12 -19.92
C LYS A 337 2.87 -8.52 -19.05
N LEU A 338 2.61 -7.41 -18.36
CA LEU A 338 3.59 -6.81 -17.47
C LEU A 338 3.74 -7.62 -16.18
N ARG A 339 2.65 -8.21 -15.64
CA ARG A 339 2.72 -9.11 -14.50
C ARG A 339 3.56 -10.36 -14.81
N GLU A 340 3.41 -10.95 -16.01
CA GLU A 340 4.27 -12.04 -16.46
C GLU A 340 5.75 -11.64 -16.45
N GLN A 341 6.08 -10.44 -16.95
CA GLN A 341 7.45 -9.93 -16.92
C GLN A 341 7.97 -9.77 -15.47
N ILE A 342 7.11 -9.36 -14.53
CA ILE A 342 7.48 -9.27 -13.12
C ILE A 342 7.77 -10.65 -12.52
N TRP A 343 6.94 -11.67 -12.82
CA TRP A 343 7.22 -13.06 -12.42
C TRP A 343 8.58 -13.50 -12.95
N ARG A 344 8.84 -13.28 -14.23
CA ARG A 344 10.10 -13.62 -14.90
C ARG A 344 11.31 -12.87 -14.35
N LEU A 345 11.14 -11.58 -14.00
CA LEU A 345 12.18 -10.74 -13.41
C LEU A 345 12.61 -11.23 -12.02
N HIS A 346 11.66 -11.70 -11.21
CA HIS A 346 11.95 -12.14 -9.84
C HIS A 346 12.41 -13.61 -9.75
N LEU A 347 12.26 -14.39 -10.80
CA LEU A 347 12.81 -15.74 -10.87
C LEU A 347 14.30 -15.67 -11.25
N PRO A 348 15.23 -16.10 -10.38
CA PRO A 348 16.67 -16.07 -10.67
C PRO A 348 17.00 -16.91 -11.89
N ARG A 349 17.94 -16.46 -12.73
CA ARG A 349 18.36 -17.17 -13.94
C ARG A 349 18.98 -18.55 -13.64
N GLN A 350 19.53 -18.72 -12.45
CA GLN A 350 20.13 -19.97 -11.97
C GLN A 350 19.08 -21.01 -11.54
N LEU A 351 17.82 -20.57 -11.36
CA LEU A 351 16.73 -21.44 -10.93
C LEU A 351 16.20 -22.25 -12.12
N LYS A 352 16.19 -23.57 -11.99
CA LYS A 352 15.61 -24.45 -12.99
C LYS A 352 14.08 -24.44 -12.84
N LEU A 353 13.38 -24.03 -13.89
CA LEU A 353 11.93 -24.15 -13.97
C LEU A 353 11.59 -25.50 -14.59
N HIS A 354 10.62 -26.19 -13.99
CA HIS A 354 10.06 -27.40 -14.53
C HIS A 354 9.23 -27.08 -15.80
N GLU A 355 9.08 -28.03 -16.71
CA GLU A 355 8.39 -27.84 -18.01
C GLU A 355 6.90 -27.49 -17.86
N ASP A 356 6.30 -27.79 -16.70
CA ASP A 356 4.89 -27.47 -16.39
C ASP A 356 4.65 -25.99 -16.06
N VAL A 357 5.70 -25.16 -15.91
CA VAL A 357 5.56 -23.77 -15.46
C VAL A 357 5.04 -22.87 -16.59
N ASP A 358 3.80 -22.45 -16.46
CA ASP A 358 3.13 -21.49 -17.35
C ASP A 358 2.99 -20.12 -16.62
N LEU A 359 3.97 -19.22 -16.84
CA LEU A 359 3.98 -17.89 -16.25
C LEU A 359 2.85 -16.98 -16.77
N PRO A 360 2.46 -16.99 -18.05
CA PRO A 360 1.26 -16.34 -18.55
C PRO A 360 0.00 -16.73 -17.77
N LEU A 361 -0.24 -18.04 -17.59
CA LEU A 361 -1.37 -18.55 -16.83
C LEU A 361 -1.33 -18.10 -15.37
N LEU A 362 -0.15 -18.12 -14.75
CA LEU A 362 0.03 -17.65 -13.36
C LEU A 362 -0.25 -16.15 -13.24
N ALA A 363 0.22 -15.36 -14.18
CA ALA A 363 -0.02 -13.92 -14.22
C ALA A 363 -1.49 -13.57 -14.48
N GLU A 364 -2.21 -14.38 -15.24
CA GLU A 364 -3.65 -14.23 -15.45
C GLU A 364 -4.44 -14.57 -14.18
N LYS A 365 -4.13 -15.74 -13.60
CA LYS A 365 -4.86 -16.27 -12.43
C LYS A 365 -4.71 -15.42 -11.19
N TYR A 366 -3.56 -14.74 -11.02
CA TYR A 366 -3.26 -13.94 -9.84
C TYR A 366 -2.98 -12.48 -10.22
N GLU A 367 -3.96 -11.60 -9.95
CA GLU A 367 -3.83 -10.16 -10.13
C GLU A 367 -3.03 -9.52 -8.98
N PHE A 368 -1.77 -9.90 -8.87
CA PHE A 368 -0.88 -9.45 -7.82
C PHE A 368 -0.10 -8.19 -8.20
N ALA A 369 0.09 -7.32 -7.22
CA ALA A 369 1.10 -6.28 -7.30
C ALA A 369 2.52 -6.88 -7.28
N GLY A 370 3.51 -6.19 -7.83
CA GLY A 370 4.88 -6.67 -7.96
C GLY A 370 5.52 -7.15 -6.66
N GLY A 371 5.26 -6.46 -5.56
CA GLY A 371 5.73 -6.87 -4.22
C GLY A 371 5.17 -8.24 -3.78
N THR A 372 3.89 -8.50 -4.08
CA THR A 372 3.26 -9.78 -3.78
C THR A 372 3.82 -10.90 -4.67
N ILE A 373 4.07 -10.62 -5.96
CA ILE A 373 4.73 -11.56 -6.88
C ILE A 373 6.11 -11.94 -6.34
N ARG A 374 6.93 -10.95 -5.96
CA ARG A 374 8.25 -11.19 -5.37
C ARG A 374 8.19 -12.11 -4.15
N ASN A 375 7.26 -11.84 -3.23
CA ASN A 375 7.10 -12.66 -2.04
C ASN A 375 6.64 -14.10 -2.38
N SER A 376 5.77 -14.25 -3.39
CA SER A 376 5.35 -15.58 -3.89
C SER A 376 6.55 -16.36 -4.45
N VAL A 377 7.40 -15.72 -5.23
CA VAL A 377 8.64 -16.36 -5.76
C VAL A 377 9.54 -16.79 -4.60
N LEU A 378 9.77 -15.95 -3.60
CA LEU A 378 10.60 -16.30 -2.43
C LEU A 378 10.05 -17.51 -1.67
N VAL A 379 8.72 -17.59 -1.48
CA VAL A 379 8.08 -18.74 -0.84
C VAL A 379 8.22 -20.00 -1.69
N ALA A 380 8.03 -19.90 -3.02
CA ALA A 380 8.21 -21.04 -3.93
C ALA A 380 9.67 -21.53 -3.93
N MET A 381 10.65 -20.64 -3.92
CA MET A 381 12.07 -20.97 -3.79
C MET A 381 12.36 -21.71 -2.48
N ASN A 382 11.81 -21.27 -1.36
CA ASN A 382 11.96 -21.95 -0.07
C ASN A 382 11.37 -23.38 -0.11
N LYS A 383 10.23 -23.57 -0.79
CA LYS A 383 9.64 -24.91 -1.00
C LYS A 383 10.54 -25.78 -1.88
N ALA A 384 11.12 -25.24 -2.96
CA ALA A 384 12.04 -25.94 -3.82
C ALA A 384 13.33 -26.36 -3.07
N LEU A 385 13.84 -25.46 -2.19
CA LEU A 385 14.97 -25.79 -1.31
C LEU A 385 14.65 -26.95 -0.34
N ALA A 386 13.44 -26.98 0.22
CA ALA A 386 13.01 -28.07 1.09
C ALA A 386 12.86 -29.42 0.34
N ALA A 387 12.48 -29.37 -0.95
CA ALA A 387 12.35 -30.56 -1.81
C ALA A 387 13.66 -30.97 -2.50
N ALA A 388 14.71 -30.14 -2.46
CA ALA A 388 15.98 -30.41 -3.15
C ALA A 388 16.68 -31.73 -2.70
N PRO A 389 16.66 -32.18 -1.43
CA PRO A 389 17.22 -33.47 -1.02
C PRO A 389 16.58 -34.67 -1.75
N GLU A 390 15.31 -34.58 -2.10
CA GLU A 390 14.56 -35.61 -2.82
C GLU A 390 14.85 -35.58 -4.34
N ASN A 391 15.34 -34.45 -4.86
CA ASN A 391 15.60 -34.21 -6.29
C ASN A 391 17.10 -34.18 -6.61
N ASN A 392 17.91 -35.06 -6.02
CA ASN A 392 19.36 -35.13 -6.26
C ASN A 392 20.12 -33.79 -6.04
N GLY A 393 19.61 -32.89 -5.23
CA GLY A 393 20.22 -31.60 -4.96
C GLY A 393 19.93 -30.50 -6.00
N GLU A 394 19.14 -30.76 -7.05
CA GLU A 394 18.73 -29.74 -8.02
C GLU A 394 17.57 -28.90 -7.51
N LEU A 395 17.76 -27.58 -7.57
CA LEU A 395 16.72 -26.58 -7.26
C LEU A 395 15.77 -26.42 -8.45
N THR A 396 14.66 -27.17 -8.44
CA THR A 396 13.65 -27.10 -9.48
C THR A 396 12.34 -26.57 -8.91
N VAL A 397 11.77 -25.54 -9.54
CA VAL A 397 10.46 -24.98 -9.17
C VAL A 397 9.40 -25.47 -10.14
N THR A 398 8.31 -26.04 -9.59
CA THR A 398 7.15 -26.53 -10.35
C THR A 398 6.02 -25.50 -10.34
N MET A 399 5.07 -25.62 -11.27
CA MET A 399 3.87 -24.78 -11.31
C MET A 399 3.08 -24.87 -10.00
N GLN A 400 2.96 -26.06 -9.42
CA GLN A 400 2.26 -26.27 -8.16
C GLN A 400 2.92 -25.49 -7.00
N MET A 401 4.26 -25.46 -6.93
CA MET A 401 4.96 -24.68 -5.89
C MET A 401 4.68 -23.19 -6.02
N LEU A 402 4.65 -22.66 -7.24
CA LEU A 402 4.31 -21.25 -7.50
C LEU A 402 2.86 -20.93 -7.15
N GLU A 403 1.92 -21.79 -7.55
CA GLU A 403 0.51 -21.61 -7.19
C GLU A 403 0.27 -21.68 -5.68
N ASP A 404 0.87 -22.65 -5.01
CA ASP A 404 0.76 -22.77 -3.55
C ASP A 404 1.38 -21.57 -2.83
N ALA A 405 2.52 -21.08 -3.34
CA ALA A 405 3.16 -19.88 -2.82
C ALA A 405 2.25 -18.65 -3.03
N ALA A 406 1.65 -18.50 -4.21
CA ALA A 406 0.69 -17.46 -4.50
C ALA A 406 -0.52 -17.54 -3.55
N LYS A 407 -1.09 -18.73 -3.36
CA LYS A 407 -2.21 -18.96 -2.42
C LYS A 407 -1.85 -18.54 -0.98
N THR A 408 -0.60 -18.71 -0.53
CA THR A 408 -0.18 -18.29 0.82
C THR A 408 -0.07 -16.78 0.96
N GLN A 409 0.22 -16.05 -0.14
CA GLN A 409 0.30 -14.59 -0.15
C GLN A 409 -1.06 -13.92 -0.16
N ILE A 410 -2.12 -14.64 -0.46
CA ILE A 410 -3.49 -14.15 -0.36
C ILE A 410 -3.77 -13.88 1.12
N ARG A 411 -3.38 -12.69 1.59
CA ARG A 411 -3.65 -12.25 2.97
C ARG A 411 -5.15 -12.15 3.14
N ASN A 412 -5.67 -12.84 4.14
CA ASN A 412 -7.09 -12.87 4.50
C ASN A 412 -7.61 -11.50 5.04
N LYS A 413 -7.39 -10.41 4.32
CA LYS A 413 -7.99 -9.11 4.65
C LYS A 413 -9.52 -9.16 4.56
N ILE A 414 -10.01 -10.07 3.73
CA ILE A 414 -11.44 -10.34 3.52
C ILE A 414 -12.09 -11.13 4.70
N LYS A 415 -11.31 -11.70 5.62
CA LYS A 415 -11.83 -12.54 6.75
C LYS A 415 -12.94 -11.89 7.57
N LYS A 416 -12.97 -10.56 7.64
CA LYS A 416 -14.02 -9.83 8.36
C LYS A 416 -15.32 -9.75 7.56
N LEU A 417 -15.26 -9.83 6.23
CA LEU A 417 -16.37 -9.62 5.30
C LEU A 417 -16.87 -10.91 4.65
N ALA A 418 -16.01 -11.92 4.53
CA ALA A 418 -16.34 -13.18 3.90
C ALA A 418 -15.61 -14.36 4.55
N ASP A 419 -16.21 -15.53 4.49
CA ASP A 419 -15.65 -16.78 4.98
C ASP A 419 -15.03 -17.56 3.82
N LYS A 420 -13.80 -18.04 4.03
CA LYS A 420 -13.13 -18.92 3.08
C LYS A 420 -13.67 -20.33 3.20
N THR A 421 -14.21 -20.87 2.13
CA THR A 421 -14.68 -22.25 2.08
C THR A 421 -13.80 -23.08 1.16
N LEU A 422 -13.42 -24.27 1.61
CA LEU A 422 -12.69 -25.27 0.84
C LEU A 422 -13.49 -26.55 0.85
N THR A 423 -13.66 -27.18 -0.31
CA THR A 423 -14.27 -28.50 -0.45
C THR A 423 -13.34 -29.44 -1.20
N THR A 424 -13.44 -30.72 -0.90
CA THR A 424 -12.77 -31.80 -1.65
C THR A 424 -13.72 -32.53 -2.59
N LEU A 425 -14.99 -32.09 -2.60
CA LEU A 425 -16.03 -32.71 -3.42
C LEU A 425 -15.89 -32.30 -4.89
N SER A 426 -16.30 -33.20 -5.80
CA SER A 426 -16.28 -33.05 -7.25
C SER A 426 -17.69 -32.98 -7.84
N LEU A 427 -17.80 -32.68 -9.16
CA LEU A 427 -19.08 -32.68 -9.87
C LEU A 427 -19.80 -34.06 -9.86
N GLU A 428 -19.06 -35.14 -9.65
CA GLU A 428 -19.64 -36.47 -9.55
C GLU A 428 -20.39 -36.71 -8.25
N ASP A 429 -20.00 -35.99 -7.19
CA ASP A 429 -20.64 -36.04 -5.88
C ASP A 429 -22.00 -35.34 -5.86
N LEU A 430 -22.27 -34.47 -6.81
CA LEU A 430 -23.56 -33.80 -6.95
C LEU A 430 -24.62 -34.70 -7.53
N VAL A 431 -25.73 -34.83 -6.80
CA VAL A 431 -26.90 -35.53 -7.27
C VAL A 431 -27.93 -34.54 -7.78
N LEU A 432 -27.88 -34.25 -9.08
CA LEU A 432 -28.74 -33.25 -9.75
C LEU A 432 -29.28 -33.83 -11.08
N PRO A 433 -30.37 -33.25 -11.63
CA PRO A 433 -30.84 -33.55 -12.97
C PRO A 433 -29.76 -33.29 -14.04
N LYS A 434 -29.75 -34.09 -15.12
CA LYS A 434 -28.77 -33.98 -16.21
C LYS A 434 -28.67 -32.55 -16.76
N LYS A 435 -29.82 -31.92 -16.98
CA LYS A 435 -29.89 -30.53 -17.48
C LYS A 435 -29.16 -29.54 -16.59
N VAL A 436 -29.32 -29.64 -15.27
CA VAL A 436 -28.64 -28.76 -14.31
C VAL A 436 -27.13 -29.00 -14.31
N LYS A 437 -26.69 -30.27 -14.36
CA LYS A 437 -25.26 -30.61 -14.48
C LYS A 437 -24.63 -30.07 -15.78
N GLU A 438 -25.37 -30.09 -16.89
CA GLU A 438 -24.90 -29.53 -18.17
C GLU A 438 -24.77 -28.00 -18.10
N GLN A 439 -25.71 -27.30 -17.46
CA GLN A 439 -25.63 -25.87 -17.21
C GLN A 439 -24.43 -25.50 -16.33
N ILE A 440 -24.14 -26.28 -15.28
CA ILE A 440 -22.96 -26.09 -14.42
C ILE A 440 -21.67 -26.31 -15.24
N ARG A 441 -21.61 -27.36 -16.08
CA ARG A 441 -20.47 -27.58 -16.97
C ARG A 441 -20.26 -26.42 -17.96
N SER A 442 -21.35 -25.89 -18.50
CA SER A 442 -21.29 -24.71 -19.38
C SER A 442 -20.73 -23.48 -18.66
N LEU A 443 -21.14 -23.26 -17.41
CA LEU A 443 -20.59 -22.20 -16.57
C LEU A 443 -19.07 -22.37 -16.36
N ILE A 444 -18.62 -23.58 -15.99
CA ILE A 444 -17.20 -23.90 -15.82
C ILE A 444 -16.43 -23.69 -17.12
N ALA A 445 -16.98 -24.12 -18.27
CA ALA A 445 -16.36 -23.92 -19.59
C ALA A 445 -16.25 -22.43 -19.96
N SER A 446 -17.27 -21.61 -19.62
CA SER A 446 -17.23 -20.16 -19.85
C SER A 446 -16.09 -19.51 -19.08
N VAL A 447 -15.85 -19.93 -17.83
CA VAL A 447 -14.74 -19.41 -17.01
C VAL A 447 -13.39 -19.84 -17.62
N ARG A 448 -13.23 -21.10 -17.99
CA ARG A 448 -11.98 -21.65 -18.55
C ARG A 448 -11.59 -21.03 -19.91
N ASN A 449 -12.58 -20.76 -20.77
CA ASN A 449 -12.34 -20.22 -22.12
C ASN A 449 -12.35 -18.69 -22.18
N ARG A 450 -12.47 -17.99 -21.04
CA ARG A 450 -12.56 -16.53 -20.99
C ARG A 450 -11.37 -15.86 -21.70
N ARG A 451 -10.15 -16.34 -21.44
CA ARG A 451 -8.93 -15.82 -22.06
C ARG A 451 -8.96 -15.92 -23.57
N THR A 452 -9.25 -17.12 -24.08
CA THR A 452 -9.33 -17.36 -25.52
C THR A 452 -10.31 -16.42 -26.19
N ILE A 453 -11.47 -16.18 -25.56
CA ILE A 453 -12.51 -15.30 -26.12
C ILE A 453 -12.07 -13.83 -26.06
N PHE A 454 -11.68 -13.33 -24.90
CA PHE A 454 -11.46 -11.89 -24.71
C PHE A 454 -10.08 -11.41 -25.17
N GLU A 455 -9.02 -12.24 -25.01
CA GLU A 455 -7.66 -11.86 -25.39
C GLU A 455 -7.26 -12.39 -26.76
N GLU A 456 -7.37 -13.72 -27.02
CA GLU A 456 -6.88 -14.32 -28.26
C GLU A 456 -7.79 -14.00 -29.47
N TRP A 457 -9.11 -14.04 -29.28
CA TRP A 457 -10.07 -13.67 -30.32
C TRP A 457 -10.35 -12.18 -30.40
N GLY A 458 -9.82 -11.37 -29.48
CA GLY A 458 -9.88 -9.91 -29.52
C GLY A 458 -11.24 -9.30 -29.13
N PHE A 459 -12.17 -10.08 -28.54
CA PHE A 459 -13.45 -9.52 -28.06
C PHE A 459 -13.25 -8.45 -26.99
N GLY A 460 -12.14 -8.50 -26.21
CA GLY A 460 -11.80 -7.52 -25.20
C GLY A 460 -11.58 -6.10 -25.74
N GLU A 461 -11.21 -5.93 -27.00
CA GLU A 461 -11.05 -4.61 -27.61
C GLU A 461 -12.42 -3.94 -27.89
N LYS A 462 -13.45 -4.74 -28.14
CA LYS A 462 -14.81 -4.26 -28.48
C LYS A 462 -15.72 -4.22 -27.25
N ILE A 463 -15.54 -5.12 -26.29
CA ILE A 463 -16.35 -5.26 -25.09
C ILE A 463 -15.53 -4.78 -23.90
N THR A 464 -15.77 -3.56 -23.45
CA THR A 464 -15.01 -2.92 -22.37
C THR A 464 -15.61 -3.14 -20.97
N LYS A 465 -16.88 -3.57 -20.87
CA LYS A 465 -17.60 -3.80 -19.61
C LYS A 465 -18.28 -5.17 -19.60
N GLY A 466 -18.54 -5.72 -18.39
CA GLY A 466 -19.24 -6.99 -18.26
C GLY A 466 -18.43 -8.21 -18.72
N ARG A 467 -17.12 -8.17 -18.54
CA ARG A 467 -16.22 -9.30 -18.86
C ARG A 467 -16.24 -10.38 -17.78
N GLY A 468 -16.79 -10.08 -16.61
CA GLY A 468 -16.95 -11.03 -15.51
C GLY A 468 -18.06 -12.03 -15.80
N ILE A 469 -18.08 -13.11 -15.01
CA ILE A 469 -19.12 -14.14 -15.08
C ILE A 469 -19.99 -14.05 -13.83
N CYS A 470 -21.27 -13.72 -14.04
CA CYS A 470 -22.27 -13.66 -12.98
C CYS A 470 -23.30 -14.76 -13.19
N ALA A 471 -23.45 -15.65 -12.21
CA ALA A 471 -24.40 -16.75 -12.23
C ALA A 471 -25.41 -16.63 -11.09
N LEU A 472 -26.68 -16.91 -11.40
CA LEU A 472 -27.77 -16.97 -10.43
C LEU A 472 -28.25 -18.42 -10.27
N PHE A 473 -28.27 -18.92 -9.03
CA PHE A 473 -28.80 -20.22 -8.64
C PHE A 473 -30.13 -20.03 -7.92
N ARG A 474 -31.22 -20.50 -8.50
CA ARG A 474 -32.58 -20.39 -7.94
C ARG A 474 -33.12 -21.77 -7.49
N GLY A 475 -33.94 -21.79 -6.49
CA GLY A 475 -34.64 -22.98 -6.02
C GLY A 475 -34.77 -23.03 -4.52
N ASP A 476 -35.52 -24.00 -4.02
CA ASP A 476 -35.84 -24.17 -2.59
C ASP A 476 -34.58 -24.35 -1.71
N SER A 477 -34.73 -24.10 -0.42
CA SER A 477 -33.64 -24.32 0.54
C SER A 477 -33.27 -25.83 0.59
N GLY A 478 -31.96 -26.11 0.64
CA GLY A 478 -31.45 -27.48 0.70
C GLY A 478 -31.43 -28.25 -0.63
N THR A 479 -31.63 -27.58 -1.80
CA THR A 479 -31.54 -28.22 -3.12
C THR A 479 -30.12 -28.32 -3.68
N GLY A 480 -29.11 -27.85 -2.94
CA GLY A 480 -27.70 -28.01 -3.29
C GLY A 480 -27.03 -26.81 -3.99
N LYS A 481 -27.65 -25.63 -3.95
CA LYS A 481 -27.10 -24.38 -4.55
C LYS A 481 -25.71 -24.01 -4.04
N THR A 482 -25.58 -23.86 -2.72
CA THR A 482 -24.32 -23.51 -2.06
C THR A 482 -23.24 -24.56 -2.28
N LEU A 483 -23.62 -25.87 -2.17
CA LEU A 483 -22.72 -26.99 -2.45
C LEU A 483 -22.20 -26.98 -3.90
N SER A 484 -23.08 -26.65 -4.85
CA SER A 484 -22.69 -26.53 -6.26
C SER A 484 -21.67 -25.41 -6.50
N ALA A 485 -21.84 -24.27 -5.80
CA ALA A 485 -20.86 -23.16 -5.88
C ALA A 485 -19.49 -23.57 -5.30
N GLU A 486 -19.48 -24.34 -4.20
CA GLU A 486 -18.23 -24.87 -3.61
C GLU A 486 -17.52 -25.83 -4.58
N ILE A 487 -18.27 -26.72 -5.20
CA ILE A 487 -17.72 -27.68 -6.17
C ILE A 487 -17.21 -26.97 -7.43
N ILE A 488 -17.93 -25.96 -7.96
CA ILE A 488 -17.48 -25.17 -9.09
C ILE A 488 -16.15 -24.49 -8.78
N ALA A 489 -16.02 -23.90 -7.59
CA ALA A 489 -14.77 -23.27 -7.18
C ALA A 489 -13.61 -24.30 -7.12
N ASN A 490 -13.86 -25.51 -6.60
CA ASN A 490 -12.89 -26.59 -6.57
C ASN A 490 -12.47 -27.04 -7.97
N GLU A 491 -13.42 -27.26 -8.88
CA GLU A 491 -13.17 -27.65 -10.27
C GLU A 491 -12.40 -26.61 -11.08
N LEU A 492 -12.56 -25.32 -10.73
CA LEU A 492 -11.80 -24.20 -11.31
C LEU A 492 -10.45 -23.97 -10.62
N GLY A 493 -10.19 -24.66 -9.51
CA GLY A 493 -9.01 -24.41 -8.67
C GLY A 493 -9.01 -23.02 -8.04
N MET A 494 -10.18 -22.40 -7.86
CA MET A 494 -10.36 -21.08 -7.28
C MET A 494 -10.70 -21.17 -5.78
N THR A 495 -10.31 -20.16 -5.03
CA THR A 495 -10.77 -20.03 -3.63
C THR A 495 -12.20 -19.50 -3.61
N LEU A 496 -13.11 -20.12 -2.86
CA LEU A 496 -14.46 -19.62 -2.62
C LEU A 496 -14.48 -18.69 -1.42
N TYR A 497 -14.99 -17.48 -1.60
CA TYR A 497 -15.35 -16.56 -0.52
C TYR A 497 -16.86 -16.42 -0.41
N ARG A 498 -17.43 -16.97 0.65
CA ARG A 498 -18.84 -16.77 1.00
C ARG A 498 -18.97 -15.44 1.73
N VAL A 499 -19.63 -14.51 1.09
CA VAL A 499 -19.82 -13.14 1.57
C VAL A 499 -20.80 -13.11 2.73
N ARG A 500 -20.41 -12.47 3.83
CA ARG A 500 -21.31 -12.23 4.97
C ARG A 500 -22.10 -10.95 4.76
N ILE A 501 -23.31 -11.06 4.25
CA ILE A 501 -24.17 -9.92 3.94
C ILE A 501 -24.32 -8.97 5.14
N PRO A 502 -24.57 -9.44 6.38
CA PRO A 502 -24.67 -8.56 7.55
C PRO A 502 -23.36 -7.83 7.92
N ALA A 503 -22.21 -8.32 7.47
CA ALA A 503 -20.92 -7.66 7.71
C ALA A 503 -20.60 -6.58 6.66
N ILE A 504 -21.28 -6.61 5.51
CA ILE A 504 -21.13 -5.60 4.45
C ILE A 504 -22.06 -4.43 4.70
N ILE A 505 -23.32 -4.69 5.05
CA ILE A 505 -24.34 -3.67 5.32
C ILE A 505 -24.01 -2.97 6.63
N SER A 506 -23.81 -1.65 6.58
CA SER A 506 -23.56 -0.80 7.73
C SER A 506 -24.66 0.24 7.89
N LYS A 507 -24.95 0.62 9.14
CA LYS A 507 -25.87 1.72 9.45
C LYS A 507 -25.28 3.10 9.13
N TYR A 508 -23.98 3.17 8.86
CA TYR A 508 -23.27 4.40 8.56
C TYR A 508 -23.18 4.63 7.06
N VAL A 509 -23.49 5.84 6.62
CA VAL A 509 -23.45 6.25 5.20
C VAL A 509 -22.05 6.11 4.63
N GLY A 510 -21.92 5.40 3.49
CA GLY A 510 -20.64 5.18 2.80
C GLY A 510 -19.79 4.02 3.30
N GLU A 511 -20.13 3.36 4.43
CA GLU A 511 -19.39 2.18 4.90
C GLU A 511 -19.73 0.93 4.10
N THR A 512 -21.00 0.73 3.75
CA THR A 512 -21.45 -0.35 2.87
C THR A 512 -20.70 -0.32 1.55
N GLU A 513 -20.57 0.86 0.95
CA GLU A 513 -19.81 1.10 -0.29
C GLU A 513 -18.35 0.67 -0.16
N LYS A 514 -17.66 1.16 0.87
CA LYS A 514 -16.26 0.80 1.15
C LYS A 514 -16.06 -0.70 1.41
N ASN A 515 -17.00 -1.32 2.10
CA ASN A 515 -16.94 -2.75 2.40
C ASN A 515 -17.15 -3.61 1.15
N LEU A 516 -18.10 -3.22 0.27
CA LEU A 516 -18.32 -3.87 -1.01
C LEU A 516 -17.10 -3.73 -1.93
N GLU A 517 -16.64 -2.50 -2.17
CA GLU A 517 -15.45 -2.24 -2.97
C GLU A 517 -14.24 -3.04 -2.48
N LYS A 518 -14.02 -3.06 -1.17
CA LYS A 518 -12.95 -3.85 -0.56
C LYS A 518 -13.12 -5.34 -0.81
N CYS A 519 -14.35 -5.87 -0.69
CA CYS A 519 -14.65 -7.28 -0.92
C CYS A 519 -14.34 -7.68 -2.37
N PHE A 520 -14.81 -6.91 -3.34
CA PHE A 520 -14.57 -7.17 -4.76
C PHE A 520 -13.09 -7.01 -5.15
N ARG A 521 -12.42 -5.98 -4.65
CA ARG A 521 -10.99 -5.74 -4.90
C ARG A 521 -10.10 -6.86 -4.34
N GLU A 522 -10.37 -7.34 -3.13
CA GLU A 522 -9.59 -8.45 -2.53
C GLU A 522 -9.91 -9.78 -3.23
N ALA A 523 -11.13 -9.97 -3.72
CA ALA A 523 -11.49 -11.15 -4.52
C ALA A 523 -10.79 -11.14 -5.88
N ALA A 524 -10.74 -9.99 -6.56
CA ALA A 524 -10.00 -9.79 -7.80
C ALA A 524 -8.52 -10.12 -7.60
N ALA A 525 -7.89 -9.50 -6.60
CA ALA A 525 -6.47 -9.71 -6.30
C ALA A 525 -6.12 -11.17 -5.96
N SER A 526 -7.10 -11.94 -5.47
CA SER A 526 -6.90 -13.35 -5.10
C SER A 526 -7.33 -14.34 -6.18
N GLY A 527 -7.89 -13.87 -7.30
CA GLY A 527 -8.49 -14.74 -8.31
C GLY A 527 -9.59 -15.64 -7.73
N ALA A 528 -10.36 -15.12 -6.77
CA ALA A 528 -11.34 -15.89 -6.03
C ALA A 528 -12.73 -15.82 -6.66
N LEU A 529 -13.55 -16.85 -6.38
CA LEU A 529 -14.98 -16.86 -6.66
C LEU A 529 -15.75 -16.28 -5.47
N LEU A 530 -16.60 -15.29 -5.71
CA LEU A 530 -17.49 -14.71 -4.72
C LEU A 530 -18.84 -15.43 -4.71
N LEU A 531 -19.28 -15.85 -3.55
CA LEU A 531 -20.61 -16.42 -3.32
C LEU A 531 -21.42 -15.47 -2.41
N PHE A 532 -22.48 -14.91 -2.94
CA PHE A 532 -23.52 -14.23 -2.16
C PHE A 532 -24.65 -15.22 -1.92
N ASP A 533 -24.65 -15.81 -0.73
CA ASP A 533 -25.63 -16.80 -0.34
C ASP A 533 -26.85 -16.13 0.27
N GLU A 534 -28.07 -16.60 -0.06
CA GLU A 534 -29.33 -15.97 0.33
C GLU A 534 -29.41 -14.49 -0.05
N ALA A 535 -29.06 -14.20 -1.31
CA ALA A 535 -28.98 -12.85 -1.85
C ALA A 535 -30.33 -12.12 -1.93
N ASP A 536 -31.43 -12.78 -1.58
CA ASP A 536 -32.79 -12.24 -1.51
C ASP A 536 -32.87 -10.96 -0.66
N SER A 537 -32.10 -10.93 0.43
CA SER A 537 -32.05 -9.81 1.36
C SER A 537 -31.47 -8.53 0.74
N ILE A 538 -30.67 -8.66 -0.33
CA ILE A 538 -30.05 -7.51 -1.02
C ILE A 538 -30.75 -7.21 -2.35
N PHE A 539 -31.29 -8.23 -3.04
CA PHE A 539 -31.80 -8.13 -4.42
C PHE A 539 -33.32 -8.10 -4.55
N SER A 540 -34.05 -7.95 -3.43
CA SER A 540 -35.50 -7.76 -3.49
C SER A 540 -35.89 -6.58 -4.38
N LYS A 541 -37.04 -6.70 -5.07
CA LYS A 541 -37.57 -5.62 -5.91
C LYS A 541 -37.54 -4.30 -5.18
N ARG A 542 -37.15 -3.24 -5.90
CA ARG A 542 -37.16 -1.86 -5.41
C ARG A 542 -38.50 -1.57 -4.78
N THR A 543 -38.50 -1.25 -3.49
CA THR A 543 -39.69 -0.74 -2.81
C THR A 543 -39.99 0.67 -3.31
N GLU A 544 -41.27 1.01 -3.49
CA GLU A 544 -41.68 2.39 -3.71
C GLU A 544 -41.15 3.23 -2.53
N VAL A 545 -40.41 4.29 -2.86
CA VAL A 545 -39.77 5.15 -1.89
C VAL A 545 -40.84 5.83 -1.06
N LYS A 546 -41.10 5.35 0.14
CA LYS A 546 -42.00 5.97 1.13
C LYS A 546 -41.20 6.67 2.24
N ASP A 547 -40.01 6.15 2.59
CA ASP A 547 -39.16 6.66 3.65
C ASP A 547 -37.70 6.81 3.20
N SER A 548 -36.90 7.52 4.01
CA SER A 548 -35.45 7.67 3.81
C SER A 548 -34.71 6.34 3.79
N ASN A 549 -35.14 5.35 4.55
CA ASN A 549 -34.57 4.00 4.58
C ASN A 549 -34.73 3.25 3.25
N ASP A 550 -35.84 3.44 2.54
CA ASP A 550 -36.08 2.83 1.22
C ASP A 550 -35.11 3.38 0.15
N ARG A 551 -34.73 4.68 0.27
CA ARG A 551 -33.72 5.28 -0.60
C ARG A 551 -32.35 4.66 -0.40
N TYR A 552 -31.96 4.40 0.85
CA TYR A 552 -30.66 3.79 1.16
C TYR A 552 -30.60 2.33 0.67
N ALA A 553 -31.65 1.53 0.89
CA ALA A 553 -31.71 0.17 0.39
C ALA A 553 -31.59 0.10 -1.15
N ASN A 554 -32.31 0.97 -1.87
CA ASN A 554 -32.23 1.05 -3.33
C ASN A 554 -30.81 1.52 -3.82
N MET A 555 -30.12 2.36 -3.05
CA MET A 555 -28.77 2.82 -3.36
C MET A 555 -27.75 1.68 -3.17
N GLU A 556 -27.87 0.88 -2.13
CA GLU A 556 -27.02 -0.29 -1.86
C GLU A 556 -27.15 -1.36 -2.95
N VAL A 557 -28.37 -1.63 -3.42
CA VAL A 557 -28.62 -2.54 -4.56
C VAL A 557 -27.93 -2.03 -5.83
N ASN A 558 -28.06 -0.74 -6.15
CA ASN A 558 -27.43 -0.16 -7.33
C ASN A 558 -25.90 -0.22 -7.25
N LEU A 559 -25.33 0.00 -6.08
CA LEU A 559 -23.89 -0.08 -5.85
C LEU A 559 -23.37 -1.50 -6.07
N LEU A 560 -24.05 -2.50 -5.49
CA LEU A 560 -23.68 -3.89 -5.69
C LEU A 560 -23.78 -4.30 -7.16
N LEU A 561 -24.83 -3.84 -7.87
CA LEU A 561 -24.97 -4.05 -9.31
C LEU A 561 -23.79 -3.45 -10.10
N GLN A 562 -23.33 -2.28 -9.71
CA GLN A 562 -22.20 -1.60 -10.32
C GLN A 562 -20.88 -2.35 -10.06
N GLU A 563 -20.67 -2.82 -8.85
CA GLU A 563 -19.48 -3.61 -8.51
C GLU A 563 -19.46 -4.97 -9.21
N VAL A 564 -20.61 -5.68 -9.28
CA VAL A 564 -20.74 -6.93 -10.05
C VAL A 564 -20.44 -6.70 -11.55
N GLU A 565 -20.86 -5.59 -12.13
CA GLU A 565 -20.61 -5.26 -13.54
C GLU A 565 -19.13 -4.93 -13.81
N ARG A 566 -18.44 -4.31 -12.84
CA ARG A 566 -17.01 -3.97 -12.92
C ARG A 566 -16.09 -5.16 -12.66
N PHE A 567 -16.58 -6.11 -11.85
CA PHE A 567 -15.78 -7.23 -11.43
C PHE A 567 -15.53 -8.20 -12.57
N GLU A 568 -14.29 -8.39 -12.92
CA GLU A 568 -13.89 -9.30 -14.00
C GLU A 568 -13.70 -10.76 -13.53
N GLY A 569 -14.05 -11.10 -12.30
CA GLY A 569 -14.00 -12.47 -11.75
C GLY A 569 -15.31 -13.24 -11.92
N VAL A 570 -15.51 -14.22 -11.04
CA VAL A 570 -16.70 -15.08 -11.00
C VAL A 570 -17.54 -14.75 -9.76
N VAL A 571 -18.81 -14.41 -9.97
CA VAL A 571 -19.79 -14.18 -8.90
C VAL A 571 -20.93 -15.20 -9.03
N ILE A 572 -21.23 -15.87 -7.94
CA ILE A 572 -22.41 -16.75 -7.83
C ILE A 572 -23.33 -16.16 -6.76
N LEU A 573 -24.60 -16.08 -7.12
CA LEU A 573 -25.67 -15.59 -6.25
C LEU A 573 -26.65 -16.73 -6.04
N THR A 574 -27.10 -16.96 -4.82
CA THR A 574 -28.14 -17.93 -4.54
C THR A 574 -29.40 -17.24 -4.04
N THR A 575 -30.57 -17.73 -4.44
CA THR A 575 -31.87 -17.24 -4.00
C THR A 575 -32.85 -18.37 -3.75
N ASN A 576 -33.71 -18.17 -2.78
CA ASN A 576 -34.83 -19.09 -2.46
C ASN A 576 -36.16 -18.58 -3.06
N LEU A 577 -36.21 -17.36 -3.59
CA LEU A 577 -37.43 -16.71 -4.08
C LEU A 577 -37.52 -16.75 -5.61
N ASP A 578 -38.65 -17.24 -6.14
CA ASP A 578 -38.89 -17.35 -7.58
C ASP A 578 -39.18 -15.99 -8.28
N ALA A 579 -39.56 -14.94 -7.55
CA ALA A 579 -40.23 -13.78 -8.14
C ALA A 579 -39.65 -12.40 -7.80
N ALA A 580 -38.50 -12.28 -7.14
CA ALA A 580 -38.14 -11.02 -6.47
C ALA A 580 -36.87 -10.31 -7.00
N ILE A 581 -36.29 -10.75 -8.11
CA ILE A 581 -35.08 -10.12 -8.63
C ILE A 581 -35.43 -8.97 -9.56
N ASP A 582 -34.76 -7.80 -9.39
CA ASP A 582 -34.90 -6.62 -10.23
C ASP A 582 -34.52 -6.93 -11.70
N ASP A 583 -35.36 -6.53 -12.67
CA ASP A 583 -35.13 -6.70 -14.11
C ASP A 583 -33.79 -6.11 -14.57
N ALA A 584 -33.30 -5.06 -13.91
CA ALA A 584 -31.99 -4.47 -14.18
C ALA A 584 -30.85 -5.43 -13.82
N PHE A 585 -31.04 -6.28 -12.81
CA PHE A 585 -30.09 -7.31 -12.43
C PHE A 585 -30.12 -8.50 -13.38
N GLU A 586 -31.32 -8.91 -13.81
CA GLU A 586 -31.48 -10.03 -14.74
C GLU A 586 -30.68 -9.87 -16.04
N ARG A 587 -30.55 -8.65 -16.54
CA ARG A 587 -29.78 -8.33 -17.76
C ARG A 587 -28.26 -8.50 -17.61
N ARG A 588 -27.77 -8.58 -16.37
CA ARG A 588 -26.34 -8.73 -16.05
C ARG A 588 -25.93 -10.17 -15.77
N LEU A 589 -26.91 -11.08 -15.71
CA LEU A 589 -26.67 -12.49 -15.45
C LEU A 589 -26.26 -13.20 -16.74
N ASN A 590 -25.07 -13.83 -16.73
CA ASN A 590 -24.60 -14.67 -17.83
C ASN A 590 -25.23 -16.07 -17.79
N HIS A 591 -25.44 -16.59 -16.57
CA HIS A 591 -26.01 -17.92 -16.35
C HIS A 591 -27.14 -17.86 -15.33
N LYS A 592 -28.28 -18.50 -15.65
CA LYS A 592 -29.40 -18.73 -14.73
C LYS A 592 -29.61 -20.24 -14.61
N ILE A 593 -29.46 -20.78 -13.42
CA ILE A 593 -29.53 -22.21 -13.15
C ILE A 593 -30.60 -22.46 -12.08
N ASP A 594 -31.62 -23.18 -12.47
CA ASP A 594 -32.74 -23.56 -11.59
C ASP A 594 -32.45 -24.93 -10.95
N PHE A 595 -32.50 -24.95 -9.61
CA PHE A 595 -32.32 -26.14 -8.80
C PHE A 595 -33.68 -26.65 -8.38
N PRO A 596 -34.29 -27.60 -9.12
CA PRO A 596 -35.62 -28.11 -8.79
C PRO A 596 -35.58 -28.95 -7.51
N PHE A 597 -36.71 -29.03 -6.84
CA PHE A 597 -36.87 -29.95 -5.74
C PHE A 597 -36.59 -31.39 -6.23
N PRO A 598 -35.81 -32.22 -5.49
CA PRO A 598 -35.38 -33.52 -5.99
C PRO A 598 -36.55 -34.51 -6.12
N GLU A 599 -36.71 -35.11 -7.31
CA GLU A 599 -37.63 -36.19 -7.58
C GLU A 599 -37.23 -37.46 -6.79
N ALA A 600 -38.14 -38.40 -6.62
CA ALA A 600 -37.96 -39.66 -5.84
C ALA A 600 -36.62 -40.37 -6.17
N ARG A 601 -36.32 -40.55 -7.47
CA ARG A 601 -35.07 -41.17 -7.93
C ARG A 601 -33.78 -40.42 -7.55
N TYR A 602 -33.84 -39.09 -7.46
CA TYR A 602 -32.71 -38.29 -7.01
C TYR A 602 -32.58 -38.30 -5.51
N ARG A 603 -33.73 -38.29 -4.76
CA ARG A 603 -33.73 -38.44 -3.31
C ARG A 603 -33.11 -39.77 -2.88
N ALA A 604 -33.48 -40.87 -3.55
CA ALA A 604 -32.89 -42.21 -3.30
C ALA A 604 -31.33 -42.18 -3.47
N ARG A 605 -30.84 -41.51 -4.53
CA ARG A 605 -29.42 -41.35 -4.73
C ARG A 605 -28.76 -40.44 -3.68
N ILE A 606 -29.42 -39.39 -3.21
CA ILE A 606 -28.92 -38.50 -2.16
C ILE A 606 -28.79 -39.31 -0.85
N TRP A 607 -29.80 -40.07 -0.46
CA TRP A 607 -29.72 -40.95 0.70
C TRP A 607 -28.51 -41.87 0.63
N LYS A 608 -28.36 -42.59 -0.47
CA LYS A 608 -27.23 -43.51 -0.69
C LYS A 608 -25.86 -42.79 -0.67
N ARG A 609 -25.75 -41.58 -1.25
CA ARG A 609 -24.47 -40.84 -1.36
C ARG A 609 -24.03 -40.27 -0.01
N LEU A 610 -24.96 -39.91 0.86
CA LEU A 610 -24.63 -39.29 2.15
C LEU A 610 -24.19 -40.32 3.21
N LEU A 611 -24.38 -41.61 2.96
CA LEU A 611 -23.90 -42.69 3.83
C LEU A 611 -22.46 -43.09 3.40
N PRO A 612 -21.45 -42.92 4.27
CA PRO A 612 -20.06 -43.27 3.96
C PRO A 612 -19.91 -44.81 3.85
N ALA A 613 -19.00 -45.26 2.99
CA ALA A 613 -18.73 -46.71 2.83
C ALA A 613 -18.25 -47.40 4.12
N ASN A 614 -17.64 -46.65 5.04
CA ASN A 614 -17.16 -47.16 6.33
C ASN A 614 -18.21 -47.13 7.44
N ALA A 615 -19.42 -46.60 7.18
CA ALA A 615 -20.49 -46.62 8.17
C ALA A 615 -21.04 -48.04 8.35
N PRO A 616 -21.36 -48.47 9.59
CA PRO A 616 -22.01 -49.75 9.80
C PRO A 616 -23.48 -49.69 9.33
N LEU A 617 -23.72 -50.24 8.14
CA LEU A 617 -25.05 -50.26 7.53
C LEU A 617 -25.66 -51.65 7.64
N ALA A 618 -26.94 -51.71 7.90
CA ALA A 618 -27.73 -52.93 7.83
C ALA A 618 -28.10 -53.26 6.37
N ASN A 619 -28.40 -54.52 6.07
CA ASN A 619 -28.70 -54.98 4.69
C ASN A 619 -30.17 -54.70 4.28
N ASP A 620 -30.99 -54.17 5.16
CA ASP A 620 -32.42 -53.95 4.97
C ASP A 620 -32.75 -52.59 4.35
N ILE A 621 -31.76 -51.72 4.11
CA ILE A 621 -32.00 -50.37 3.65
C ILE A 621 -32.41 -50.34 2.18
N ASP A 622 -33.64 -49.92 1.92
CA ASP A 622 -34.16 -49.65 0.58
C ASP A 622 -34.23 -48.14 0.31
N PHE A 623 -33.25 -47.64 -0.44
CA PHE A 623 -33.15 -46.23 -0.78
C PHE A 623 -34.27 -45.74 -1.72
N GLU A 624 -34.85 -46.61 -2.53
CA GLU A 624 -35.94 -46.24 -3.46
C GLU A 624 -37.21 -45.98 -2.69
N ILE A 625 -37.50 -46.78 -1.64
CA ILE A 625 -38.62 -46.56 -0.72
C ILE A 625 -38.42 -45.23 0.03
N LEU A 626 -37.24 -45.03 0.66
CA LEU A 626 -36.94 -43.77 1.33
C LEU A 626 -37.09 -42.54 0.39
N GLY A 627 -36.63 -42.70 -0.84
CA GLY A 627 -36.75 -41.64 -1.85
C GLY A 627 -38.17 -41.37 -2.29
N LYS A 628 -39.05 -42.36 -2.32
CA LYS A 628 -40.44 -42.26 -2.74
C LYS A 628 -41.33 -41.72 -1.61
N ASP A 629 -41.20 -42.24 -0.42
CA ASP A 629 -42.12 -41.98 0.69
C ASP A 629 -41.76 -40.68 1.42
N LEU A 630 -40.46 -40.28 1.43
CA LEU A 630 -39.99 -39.09 2.11
C LEU A 630 -39.63 -37.99 1.10
N GLU A 631 -40.56 -37.04 0.90
CA GLU A 631 -40.35 -35.85 0.05
C GLU A 631 -39.50 -34.78 0.76
N LEU A 632 -38.20 -35.04 0.92
CA LEU A 632 -37.27 -34.21 1.61
C LEU A 632 -36.28 -33.53 0.62
N SER A 633 -35.85 -32.30 0.94
CA SER A 633 -34.74 -31.67 0.26
C SER A 633 -33.42 -32.36 0.60
N GLY A 634 -32.38 -32.14 -0.20
CA GLY A 634 -31.07 -32.72 0.08
C GLY A 634 -30.50 -32.32 1.44
N GLY A 635 -30.77 -31.09 1.91
CA GLY A 635 -30.42 -30.62 3.24
C GLY A 635 -31.11 -31.40 4.36
N CYS A 636 -32.41 -31.63 4.21
CA CYS A 636 -33.19 -32.41 5.18
C CYS A 636 -32.78 -33.89 5.19
N ILE A 637 -32.48 -34.47 4.02
CA ILE A 637 -31.93 -35.82 3.93
C ILE A 637 -30.59 -35.93 4.68
N LYS A 638 -29.71 -34.95 4.52
CA LYS A 638 -28.44 -34.88 5.27
C LYS A 638 -28.66 -34.88 6.77
N ASN A 639 -29.58 -34.03 7.25
CA ASN A 639 -29.90 -33.97 8.68
C ASN A 639 -30.44 -35.29 9.19
N SER A 640 -31.35 -35.94 8.41
CA SER A 640 -31.93 -37.25 8.74
C SER A 640 -30.84 -38.32 8.84
N VAL A 641 -29.93 -38.40 7.88
CA VAL A 641 -28.79 -39.35 7.90
C VAL A 641 -27.90 -39.14 9.14
N ILE A 642 -27.53 -37.90 9.45
CA ILE A 642 -26.71 -37.60 10.62
C ILE A 642 -27.45 -37.96 11.91
N ARG A 643 -28.74 -37.67 12.00
CA ARG A 643 -29.60 -38.02 13.17
C ARG A 643 -29.72 -39.52 13.35
N ALA A 644 -29.94 -40.28 12.28
CA ALA A 644 -29.96 -41.75 12.31
C ALA A 644 -28.59 -42.31 12.75
N ALA A 645 -27.48 -41.74 12.25
CA ALA A 645 -26.14 -42.15 12.64
C ALA A 645 -25.87 -41.93 14.14
N TYR A 646 -26.28 -40.79 14.71
CA TYR A 646 -26.17 -40.55 16.16
C TYR A 646 -26.94 -41.55 16.99
N ARG A 647 -28.20 -41.86 16.59
CA ARG A 647 -29.03 -42.88 17.29
C ARG A 647 -28.45 -44.28 17.18
N ALA A 648 -27.93 -44.66 16.00
CA ALA A 648 -27.27 -45.95 15.79
C ALA A 648 -26.01 -46.08 16.68
N ALA A 649 -25.18 -45.02 16.73
CA ALA A 649 -23.99 -44.97 17.57
C ALA A 649 -24.30 -45.06 19.08
N GLU A 650 -25.33 -44.36 19.56
CA GLU A 650 -25.79 -44.40 20.94
C GLU A 650 -26.23 -45.81 21.33
N ARG A 651 -26.99 -46.48 20.45
CA ARG A 651 -27.50 -47.85 20.66
C ARG A 651 -26.50 -48.94 20.33
N LYS A 652 -25.32 -48.57 19.73
CA LYS A 652 -24.30 -49.52 19.25
C LYS A 652 -24.83 -50.55 18.25
N ILE A 653 -25.74 -50.14 17.37
CA ILE A 653 -26.32 -50.95 16.31
C ILE A 653 -25.95 -50.35 14.94
N PRO A 654 -25.98 -51.13 13.85
CA PRO A 654 -25.85 -50.57 12.51
C PRO A 654 -27.02 -49.63 12.19
N ILE A 655 -26.80 -48.73 11.24
CA ILE A 655 -27.84 -47.87 10.69
C ILE A 655 -28.77 -48.77 9.86
N ASP A 656 -30.02 -48.87 10.22
CA ASP A 656 -31.05 -49.66 9.56
C ASP A 656 -32.11 -48.78 8.89
N MET A 657 -33.07 -49.42 8.22
CA MET A 657 -34.17 -48.75 7.54
C MET A 657 -35.06 -47.96 8.52
N ASP A 658 -35.34 -48.51 9.66
CA ASP A 658 -36.25 -47.92 10.67
C ASP A 658 -35.67 -46.62 11.25
N LEU A 659 -34.36 -46.60 11.52
CA LEU A 659 -33.67 -45.41 12.00
C LEU A 659 -33.65 -44.26 10.98
N LEU A 660 -33.46 -44.60 9.70
CA LEU A 660 -33.46 -43.61 8.61
C LEU A 660 -34.86 -43.05 8.38
N GLU A 661 -35.88 -43.92 8.39
CA GLU A 661 -37.27 -43.53 8.23
C GLU A 661 -37.77 -42.68 9.40
N ALA A 662 -37.50 -43.11 10.63
CA ALA A 662 -37.85 -42.36 11.83
C ALA A 662 -37.18 -40.99 11.89
N ALA A 663 -35.91 -40.87 11.44
CA ALA A 663 -35.21 -39.61 11.35
C ALA A 663 -35.80 -38.70 10.25
N GLY A 664 -36.19 -39.28 9.11
CA GLY A 664 -36.84 -38.53 8.02
C GLY A 664 -38.23 -38.02 8.42
N ILE A 665 -39.06 -38.86 9.11
CA ILE A 665 -40.36 -38.45 9.65
C ILE A 665 -40.20 -37.29 10.65
N GLN A 666 -39.16 -37.33 11.45
CA GLN A 666 -38.90 -36.26 12.39
C GLN A 666 -38.60 -34.93 11.68
N GLU A 667 -37.80 -34.93 10.58
CA GLU A 667 -37.59 -33.73 9.75
C GLU A 667 -38.91 -33.22 9.16
N TYR A 668 -39.83 -34.11 8.72
CA TYR A 668 -41.15 -33.71 8.27
C TYR A 668 -41.95 -32.95 9.34
N ARG A 669 -41.96 -33.46 10.58
CA ARG A 669 -42.62 -32.81 11.70
C ARG A 669 -42.04 -31.46 12.03
N GLU A 670 -40.70 -31.36 12.01
CA GLU A 670 -39.99 -30.11 12.27
C GLU A 670 -40.25 -29.05 11.16
N MET A 671 -40.50 -29.48 9.92
CA MET A 671 -40.92 -28.62 8.81
C MET A 671 -42.41 -28.25 8.84
N GLY A 672 -43.19 -28.74 9.80
CA GLY A 672 -44.63 -28.50 9.87
C GLY A 672 -45.47 -29.22 8.78
N LYS A 673 -44.88 -30.21 8.09
CA LYS A 673 -45.57 -31.00 7.04
C LYS A 673 -46.33 -32.21 7.63
N LEU A 674 -47.45 -32.56 7.00
CA LEU A 674 -48.18 -33.76 7.36
C LEU A 674 -47.36 -35.00 7.02
N VAL A 675 -47.22 -35.90 8.00
CA VAL A 675 -46.52 -37.17 7.83
C VAL A 675 -47.30 -38.05 6.86
N PRO A 676 -46.66 -38.68 5.84
CA PRO A 676 -47.34 -39.62 4.96
C PRO A 676 -47.94 -40.78 5.75
N THR A 677 -49.18 -41.16 5.45
CA THR A 677 -50.01 -42.11 6.24
C THR A 677 -49.45 -43.54 6.30
N ARG A 678 -48.40 -43.86 5.50
CA ARG A 678 -47.67 -45.14 5.55
C ARG A 678 -46.44 -45.14 6.46
N ALA A 679 -46.08 -44.00 6.99
CA ALA A 679 -44.84 -43.81 7.74
C ALA A 679 -45.11 -43.51 9.24
N ASN A 680 -46.20 -44.00 9.80
CA ASN A 680 -46.46 -43.85 11.23
C ASN A 680 -45.99 -45.14 11.95
N PRO A 681 -44.77 -45.14 12.57
CA PRO A 681 -44.23 -46.35 13.24
C PRO A 681 -44.98 -46.72 14.55
N TRP A 682 -46.06 -45.98 14.89
CA TRP A 682 -46.77 -46.08 16.17
C TRP A 682 -48.26 -46.35 16.03
N ASP A 683 -48.79 -46.67 14.81
CA ASP A 683 -50.15 -47.21 14.61
C ASP A 683 -50.17 -48.71 14.66
#